data_94e2cdec0e17f7c77234da957a99374b
#
_entry.id   94e2cdec0e17f7c77234da957a99374b
#
_cell.length_a   1.000
_cell.length_b   1.000
_cell.length_c   1.000
_cell.angle_alpha   90.00
_cell.angle_beta   90.00
_cell.angle_gamma   90.00
#
_symmetry.space_group_name_H-M   'P 1'
#
loop_
_entity.id
_entity.type
_entity.pdbx_description
1 polymer ?
#
loop_
_entity_poly.entity_id
_entity_poly.type
_entity_poly.pdbx_seq_one_letter_code
_entity_poly.pdbx_strand_id
1 'polypeptide(L)'
;MRKLKKQLLASFLSLAMIVSSVSGIGIASVKKTVKAAETDVPSNIGEERTLPSGFKTRDNGEMRDNMDSAAYMKEMGLGWNYGNSLEQSIDTSSMTEDEKKNVDVNYCETSANNSALTQKNVDTIKAYGFNNVRIPVAWSNLMDISEDKMTYTINEKYLERVEEVINYCLNDGLYAIVNIHYDGDWWGQFGDKDASVREQAWARYRQIWTQLSERYKDYSDRLIFESANEELGDRLNDNWVKRDTSNKTGVLSVDEQYETMNKINQEFVNIVRKSGGNNEKRYLLIAGYNTNIERTCDDRFVMPTDPVEGNGNSKLSVSVHYYTPWNYCGGSEYHQTEGSAPRLFDWGTDADIKEMHDNLDMMSKFTEQGYGVILGEFGVQTTAADGIPKYISEFGKYAIEKGMVPVLWDNGTWLDRENNVIAFDNVADAIISVTGAEGTFAKTDVNTGKPKYTEQTDESALTKIFTWEGSWKKNGGDNNTYCNPKLSVQTNDGTNDWTFHCNTYGYWAVIYSEALKNVKHLYIRATCQDNDIDNAALQLAPAEFRASYPPEKGLFDENEEMFSASKAALEKCKAGKATDVSAEDEWSGKIFALEEGFLQGNGLLWISASNKPVFTKIELFTTDDLTPAESNAPVESPTVTPSQVPSAVPSAPAAQIPTQTAIAAAPAKGDVVKDKNASYTVSDVKNKTVEYKAPASKTKTSAAIPATVKVNGVSYKVTSIAKNAFKNNKKLKKVTIGANITSIGANAFSGCKSLKNVVVKSKSLKKVGKNAFKGIQKKAVFKVPAKKLKAYKKLFGSKAGVKKSMKIKK
;
A
#
# COMPACT_ATOMS: atom_id res chain seq x y z
N MET A 1 -20.02 28.99 13.30
CA MET A 1 -19.52 27.80 14.03
C MET A 1 -20.17 26.48 13.63
N ARG A 2 -21.48 26.37 13.30
CA ARG A 2 -22.09 25.09 12.82
C ARG A 2 -21.68 24.64 11.38
N LYS A 3 -21.17 25.52 10.53
CA LYS A 3 -20.75 25.18 9.16
C LYS A 3 -19.32 24.62 9.07
N LEU A 4 -18.45 24.98 10.01
CA LEU A 4 -17.06 24.49 10.03
C LEU A 4 -16.95 23.05 10.55
N LYS A 5 -17.86 22.63 11.45
CA LYS A 5 -17.89 21.26 12.01
C LYS A 5 -18.26 20.17 11.01
N LYS A 6 -19.01 20.51 9.95
CA LYS A 6 -19.37 19.52 8.90
C LYS A 6 -18.26 19.27 7.87
N GLN A 7 -17.31 20.19 7.74
CA GLN A 7 -16.20 20.05 6.79
C GLN A 7 -15.05 19.17 7.33
N LEU A 8 -14.86 19.14 8.65
CA LEU A 8 -13.84 18.27 9.26
C LEU A 8 -14.25 16.78 9.32
N LEU A 9 -15.55 16.50 9.41
CA LEU A 9 -16.06 15.12 9.42
C LEU A 9 -15.89 14.38 8.07
N ALA A 10 -15.89 15.13 6.97
CA ALA A 10 -15.74 14.56 5.63
C ALA A 10 -14.29 14.17 5.27
N SER A 11 -13.30 14.78 5.91
CA SER A 11 -11.89 14.57 5.58
C SER A 11 -11.33 13.25 6.14
N PHE A 12 -11.91 12.70 7.20
CA PHE A 12 -11.46 11.44 7.82
C PHE A 12 -12.15 10.19 7.24
N LEU A 13 -13.37 10.34 6.73
CA LEU A 13 -14.06 9.21 6.07
C LEU A 13 -13.54 8.90 4.65
N SER A 14 -12.82 9.82 4.03
CA SER A 14 -12.30 9.62 2.67
C SER A 14 -10.95 8.90 2.60
N LEU A 15 -10.23 8.80 3.71
CA LEU A 15 -8.91 8.15 3.74
C LEU A 15 -8.99 6.64 3.97
N ALA A 16 -10.06 6.16 4.58
CA ALA A 16 -10.26 4.75 4.90
C ALA A 16 -10.85 3.90 3.75
N MET A 17 -11.24 4.51 2.62
CA MET A 17 -12.03 3.81 1.60
C MET A 17 -11.25 3.25 0.41
N ILE A 18 -9.93 3.30 0.39
CA ILE A 18 -9.17 2.88 -0.81
C ILE A 18 -8.41 1.56 -0.62
N VAL A 19 -8.33 1.04 0.59
CA VAL A 19 -7.61 -0.23 0.82
C VAL A 19 -8.48 -1.17 1.63
N SER A 20 -9.50 -1.71 1.03
CA SER A 20 -10.07 -2.97 1.53
C SER A 20 -11.10 -3.49 0.54
N SER A 21 -10.87 -4.61 0.10
CA SER A 21 -11.80 -5.70 -0.19
C SER A 21 -11.39 -6.50 -1.41
N VAL A 22 -10.61 -7.50 -1.15
CA VAL A 22 -10.73 -8.73 -1.89
C VAL A 22 -11.71 -9.60 -1.10
N SER A 23 -12.98 -9.42 -1.33
CA SER A 23 -13.97 -10.39 -0.89
C SER A 23 -15.05 -10.42 -1.94
N GLY A 24 -15.11 -11.52 -2.65
CA GLY A 24 -16.15 -11.75 -3.64
C GLY A 24 -15.66 -12.26 -4.99
N ILE A 25 -14.51 -12.93 -5.06
CA ILE A 25 -14.26 -13.82 -6.20
C ILE A 25 -15.08 -15.08 -5.95
N GLY A 26 -16.11 -15.30 -6.76
CA GLY A 26 -16.91 -16.51 -6.72
C GLY A 26 -16.03 -17.74 -6.93
N ILE A 27 -15.58 -18.35 -5.84
CA ILE A 27 -14.85 -19.62 -5.88
C ILE A 27 -15.87 -20.70 -6.26
N ALA A 28 -15.75 -21.25 -7.45
CA ALA A 28 -16.39 -22.53 -7.75
C ALA A 28 -15.96 -23.52 -6.65
N SER A 29 -16.88 -23.91 -5.79
CA SER A 29 -16.60 -24.67 -4.59
C SER A 29 -16.07 -26.06 -4.95
N VAL A 30 -14.76 -26.23 -4.88
CA VAL A 30 -14.17 -27.55 -4.73
C VAL A 30 -14.01 -27.79 -3.23
N LYS A 31 -15.04 -28.36 -2.61
CA LYS A 31 -14.95 -28.93 -1.27
C LYS A 31 -13.91 -30.05 -1.28
N LYS A 32 -12.67 -29.74 -0.98
CA LYS A 32 -11.67 -30.71 -0.56
C LYS A 32 -11.33 -30.42 0.90
N THR A 33 -11.82 -31.29 1.77
CA THR A 33 -11.57 -31.26 3.19
C THR A 33 -10.05 -31.35 3.42
N VAL A 34 -9.48 -30.34 4.03
CA VAL A 34 -8.11 -30.36 4.55
C VAL A 34 -8.11 -31.37 5.70
N LYS A 35 -7.40 -32.48 5.55
CA LYS A 35 -7.00 -33.31 6.67
C LYS A 35 -5.81 -32.60 7.29
N ALA A 36 -6.01 -31.97 8.45
CA ALA A 36 -4.91 -31.53 9.29
C ALA A 36 -4.03 -32.78 9.59
N ALA A 37 -2.72 -32.63 9.40
CA ALA A 37 -1.78 -33.57 9.98
C ALA A 37 -2.05 -33.65 11.51
N GLU A 38 -1.91 -34.82 12.12
CA GLU A 38 -1.89 -34.94 13.58
C GLU A 38 -0.71 -34.10 14.07
N THR A 39 -1.00 -32.85 14.46
CA THR A 39 0.00 -31.97 15.05
C THR A 39 0.11 -32.31 16.54
N ASP A 40 1.32 -32.44 17.03
CA ASP A 40 1.58 -32.45 18.46
C ASP A 40 0.86 -31.26 19.11
N VAL A 41 0.14 -31.53 20.21
CA VAL A 41 -0.57 -30.47 20.94
C VAL A 41 0.45 -29.43 21.39
N PRO A 42 0.24 -28.11 21.07
CA PRO A 42 1.18 -27.09 21.49
C PRO A 42 1.44 -27.10 22.98
N SER A 43 2.68 -26.83 23.39
CA SER A 43 3.12 -26.99 24.80
C SER A 43 2.36 -26.11 25.80
N ASN A 44 1.72 -25.03 25.34
CA ASN A 44 0.89 -24.16 26.16
C ASN A 44 -0.57 -24.62 26.26
N ILE A 45 -0.99 -25.65 25.55
CA ILE A 45 -2.38 -26.10 25.51
C ILE A 45 -2.59 -27.16 26.61
N GLY A 46 -3.49 -26.85 27.54
CA GLY A 46 -3.96 -27.70 28.61
C GLY A 46 -5.44 -27.99 28.55
N GLU A 47 -5.98 -28.43 29.67
CA GLU A 47 -7.43 -28.51 29.89
C GLU A 47 -8.03 -27.11 30.04
N GLU A 48 -9.33 -26.94 29.68
CA GLU A 48 -10.02 -25.67 29.87
C GLU A 48 -9.99 -25.27 31.35
N ARG A 49 -9.53 -24.06 31.63
CA ARG A 49 -9.54 -23.46 32.97
C ARG A 49 -10.21 -22.09 32.95
N THR A 50 -10.72 -21.67 34.10
CA THR A 50 -11.32 -20.34 34.25
C THR A 50 -10.32 -19.40 34.92
N LEU A 51 -10.07 -18.26 34.29
CA LEU A 51 -9.19 -17.22 34.80
C LEU A 51 -9.89 -16.39 35.90
N PRO A 52 -9.15 -15.60 36.71
CA PRO A 52 -9.75 -14.68 37.70
C PRO A 52 -10.72 -13.65 37.06
N SER A 53 -10.50 -13.28 35.79
CA SER A 53 -11.42 -12.45 35.00
C SER A 53 -12.79 -13.11 34.70
N GLY A 54 -12.92 -14.40 34.96
CA GLY A 54 -14.08 -15.22 34.57
C GLY A 54 -13.96 -15.80 33.16
N PHE A 55 -12.94 -15.41 32.38
CA PHE A 55 -12.72 -15.89 31.02
C PHE A 55 -12.23 -17.34 31.02
N LYS A 56 -12.66 -18.13 30.05
CA LYS A 56 -12.24 -19.52 29.89
C LYS A 56 -11.16 -19.65 28.83
N THR A 57 -10.08 -20.35 29.16
CA THR A 57 -8.97 -20.56 28.26
C THR A 57 -8.42 -21.98 28.36
N ARG A 58 -7.81 -22.44 27.27
CA ARG A 58 -7.00 -23.67 27.26
C ARG A 58 -5.49 -23.38 27.41
N ASP A 59 -5.09 -22.11 27.43
CA ASP A 59 -3.72 -21.75 27.76
C ASP A 59 -3.39 -22.20 29.17
N ASN A 60 -2.31 -22.99 29.35
CA ASN A 60 -1.98 -23.63 30.61
C ASN A 60 -1.35 -22.67 31.65
N GLY A 61 -0.96 -21.45 31.22
CA GLY A 61 -0.32 -20.46 32.09
C GLY A 61 1.13 -20.76 32.44
N GLU A 62 1.81 -21.65 31.73
CA GLU A 62 3.20 -21.99 32.03
C GLU A 62 4.17 -20.92 31.52
N MET A 63 5.18 -20.63 32.35
CA MET A 63 6.31 -19.77 32.04
C MET A 63 7.56 -20.62 31.89
N ARG A 64 8.15 -20.64 30.70
CA ARG A 64 9.37 -21.43 30.45
C ARG A 64 10.60 -20.63 30.90
N ASP A 65 11.25 -21.13 31.95
CA ASP A 65 12.38 -20.45 32.60
C ASP A 65 13.70 -20.56 31.82
N ASN A 66 13.81 -21.58 30.96
CA ASN A 66 15.05 -21.95 30.28
C ASN A 66 15.21 -21.39 28.88
N MET A 67 14.33 -20.44 28.46
CA MET A 67 14.41 -19.79 27.16
C MET A 67 15.08 -18.42 27.27
N ASP A 68 16.18 -18.26 26.58
CA ASP A 68 16.76 -16.95 26.32
C ASP A 68 16.05 -16.24 25.14
N SER A 69 16.38 -14.97 24.93
CA SER A 69 15.79 -14.18 23.83
C SER A 69 16.01 -14.85 22.47
N ALA A 70 17.20 -15.39 22.20
CA ALA A 70 17.51 -15.96 20.89
C ALA A 70 16.65 -17.20 20.59
N ALA A 71 16.53 -18.12 21.57
CA ALA A 71 15.66 -19.30 21.43
C ALA A 71 14.18 -18.90 21.29
N TYR A 72 13.75 -17.88 22.04
CA TYR A 72 12.38 -17.35 22.00
C TYR A 72 12.05 -16.72 20.65
N MET A 73 12.91 -15.83 20.12
CA MET A 73 12.76 -15.24 18.80
C MET A 73 12.74 -16.31 17.70
N LYS A 74 13.61 -17.30 17.78
CA LYS A 74 13.64 -18.40 16.81
C LYS A 74 12.33 -19.19 16.77
N GLU A 75 11.70 -19.44 17.92
CA GLU A 75 10.42 -20.15 17.99
C GLU A 75 9.28 -19.28 17.45
N MET A 76 9.32 -17.97 17.63
CA MET A 76 8.29 -17.06 17.13
C MET A 76 8.23 -17.01 15.60
N GLY A 77 9.35 -17.18 14.89
CA GLY A 77 9.37 -17.23 13.42
C GLY A 77 8.68 -16.05 12.74
N LEU A 78 7.98 -16.31 11.61
CA LEU A 78 7.20 -15.29 10.89
C LEU A 78 5.88 -15.03 11.63
N GLY A 79 5.55 -13.74 11.79
CA GLY A 79 4.31 -13.26 12.39
C GLY A 79 3.37 -12.53 11.42
N TRP A 80 2.14 -12.37 11.87
CA TRP A 80 1.09 -11.66 11.16
C TRP A 80 0.46 -10.58 12.04
N ASN A 81 0.18 -9.38 11.50
CA ASN A 81 -0.54 -8.32 12.18
C ASN A 81 -2.04 -8.41 11.92
N TYR A 82 -2.85 -8.35 12.97
CA TYR A 82 -4.29 -8.14 12.87
C TYR A 82 -4.60 -6.67 12.69
N GLY A 83 -4.17 -6.09 11.57
CA GLY A 83 -4.26 -4.66 11.29
C GLY A 83 -5.60 -4.19 10.76
N ASN A 84 -5.84 -2.89 10.84
CA ASN A 84 -7.10 -2.18 10.51
C ASN A 84 -8.33 -2.82 11.17
N SER A 85 -8.21 -3.08 12.45
CA SER A 85 -9.20 -3.82 13.23
C SER A 85 -9.41 -3.16 14.60
N LEU A 86 -8.85 -3.70 15.67
CA LEU A 86 -9.07 -3.18 17.04
C LEU A 86 -8.35 -1.85 17.30
N GLU A 87 -7.38 -1.47 16.51
CA GLU A 87 -6.70 -0.18 16.57
C GLU A 87 -7.39 0.95 15.81
N GLN A 88 -8.46 0.66 15.07
CA GLN A 88 -9.20 1.69 14.34
C GLN A 88 -9.85 2.68 15.30
N SER A 89 -9.51 3.96 15.17
CA SER A 89 -10.09 5.01 16.01
C SER A 89 -11.56 5.25 15.67
N ILE A 90 -12.41 5.21 16.69
CA ILE A 90 -13.84 5.54 16.59
C ILE A 90 -14.04 6.99 17.01
N ASP A 91 -14.71 7.78 16.18
CA ASP A 91 -15.17 9.11 16.61
C ASP A 91 -16.43 8.98 17.47
N THR A 92 -16.23 8.93 18.77
CA THR A 92 -17.32 8.91 19.76
C THR A 92 -17.78 10.30 20.15
N SER A 93 -17.23 11.38 19.60
CA SER A 93 -17.53 12.76 20.02
C SER A 93 -18.97 13.19 19.77
N SER A 94 -19.67 12.54 18.83
CA SER A 94 -21.06 12.79 18.52
C SER A 94 -22.04 11.87 19.27
N MET A 95 -21.55 10.89 20.00
CA MET A 95 -22.36 9.90 20.74
C MET A 95 -22.75 10.44 22.10
N THR A 96 -23.98 10.11 22.52
CA THR A 96 -24.41 10.28 23.90
C THR A 96 -23.71 9.30 24.83
N GLU A 97 -23.66 9.54 26.13
CA GLU A 97 -23.05 8.62 27.09
C GLU A 97 -23.70 7.21 27.07
N ASP A 98 -25.00 7.14 26.79
CA ASP A 98 -25.71 5.87 26.66
C ASP A 98 -25.34 5.13 25.36
N GLU A 99 -25.12 5.85 24.25
CA GLU A 99 -24.61 5.27 22.99
C GLU A 99 -23.18 4.77 23.16
N LYS A 100 -22.30 5.51 23.83
CA LYS A 100 -20.93 5.06 24.14
C LYS A 100 -20.90 3.77 24.94
N LYS A 101 -21.76 3.66 25.98
CA LYS A 101 -21.84 2.44 26.79
C LYS A 101 -22.38 1.22 26.04
N ASN A 102 -23.13 1.44 24.97
CA ASN A 102 -23.78 0.40 24.16
C ASN A 102 -23.15 0.24 22.76
N VAL A 103 -22.00 0.86 22.50
CA VAL A 103 -21.28 0.64 21.24
C VAL A 103 -20.99 -0.85 21.09
N ASP A 104 -21.33 -1.38 19.94
CA ASP A 104 -20.93 -2.74 19.58
C ASP A 104 -19.41 -2.82 19.50
N VAL A 105 -18.81 -3.66 20.31
CA VAL A 105 -17.35 -3.88 20.32
C VAL A 105 -16.82 -4.30 18.95
N ASN A 106 -17.65 -5.01 18.16
CA ASN A 106 -17.30 -5.40 16.79
C ASN A 106 -17.23 -4.19 15.84
N TYR A 107 -17.84 -3.06 16.19
CA TYR A 107 -17.77 -1.86 15.38
C TYR A 107 -16.33 -1.35 15.24
N CYS A 108 -15.49 -1.51 16.28
CA CYS A 108 -14.08 -1.18 16.23
C CYS A 108 -13.37 -2.01 15.16
N GLU A 109 -13.60 -3.32 15.15
CA GLU A 109 -12.95 -4.25 14.21
C GLU A 109 -13.43 -4.12 12.77
N THR A 110 -14.70 -3.72 12.58
CA THR A 110 -15.35 -3.74 11.25
C THR A 110 -15.45 -2.36 10.62
N SER A 111 -15.04 -1.30 11.31
CA SER A 111 -15.13 0.08 10.84
C SER A 111 -14.34 0.35 9.56
N ALA A 112 -13.24 -0.38 9.35
CA ALA A 112 -12.42 -0.32 8.13
C ALA A 112 -12.90 -1.26 7.00
N ASN A 113 -14.15 -1.75 7.06
CA ASN A 113 -14.72 -2.74 6.14
C ASN A 113 -14.06 -4.13 6.19
N ASN A 114 -13.37 -4.47 7.26
CA ASN A 114 -12.88 -5.81 7.51
C ASN A 114 -13.95 -6.64 8.25
N SER A 115 -13.88 -7.95 8.10
CA SER A 115 -14.62 -8.86 8.95
C SER A 115 -13.90 -9.04 10.30
N ALA A 116 -14.66 -9.19 11.38
CA ALA A 116 -14.10 -9.51 12.69
C ALA A 116 -13.33 -10.84 12.66
N LEU A 117 -12.21 -10.92 13.40
CA LEU A 117 -11.39 -12.13 13.46
C LEU A 117 -12.16 -13.28 14.10
N THR A 118 -11.98 -14.45 13.56
CA THR A 118 -12.52 -15.72 14.07
C THR A 118 -11.39 -16.71 14.34
N GLN A 119 -11.66 -17.75 15.17
CA GLN A 119 -10.72 -18.85 15.37
C GLN A 119 -10.25 -19.42 14.02
N LYS A 120 -11.17 -19.60 13.07
CA LYS A 120 -10.86 -20.18 11.77
C LYS A 120 -9.88 -19.35 10.93
N ASN A 121 -9.90 -18.03 11.07
CA ASN A 121 -8.90 -17.19 10.44
C ASN A 121 -7.51 -17.45 11.02
N VAL A 122 -7.42 -17.63 12.35
CA VAL A 122 -6.18 -17.94 13.05
C VAL A 122 -5.68 -19.34 12.68
N ASP A 123 -6.58 -20.33 12.62
CA ASP A 123 -6.27 -21.69 12.11
C ASP A 123 -5.65 -21.61 10.70
N THR A 124 -6.17 -20.72 9.86
CA THR A 124 -5.66 -20.50 8.50
C THR A 124 -4.24 -19.92 8.52
N ILE A 125 -4.01 -18.87 9.30
CA ILE A 125 -2.68 -18.27 9.45
C ILE A 125 -1.69 -19.30 9.96
N LYS A 126 -2.07 -20.09 10.96
CA LYS A 126 -1.27 -21.20 11.49
C LYS A 126 -0.92 -22.22 10.42
N ALA A 127 -1.89 -22.59 9.56
CA ALA A 127 -1.66 -23.52 8.47
C ALA A 127 -0.61 -23.02 7.46
N TYR A 128 -0.55 -21.71 7.20
CA TYR A 128 0.50 -21.10 6.38
C TYR A 128 1.86 -20.96 7.11
N GLY A 129 1.95 -21.44 8.35
CA GLY A 129 3.19 -21.52 9.12
C GLY A 129 3.57 -20.25 9.89
N PHE A 130 2.66 -19.30 10.04
CA PHE A 130 2.87 -18.21 10.99
C PHE A 130 2.87 -18.74 12.42
N ASN A 131 3.74 -18.21 13.27
CA ASN A 131 3.88 -18.64 14.66
C ASN A 131 3.53 -17.55 15.68
N ASN A 132 3.30 -16.32 15.25
CA ASN A 132 2.86 -15.25 16.12
C ASN A 132 1.85 -14.34 15.43
N VAL A 133 1.00 -13.71 16.24
CA VAL A 133 0.05 -12.68 15.82
C VAL A 133 0.24 -11.44 16.68
N ARG A 134 0.47 -10.29 16.06
CA ARG A 134 0.42 -9.00 16.72
C ARG A 134 -1.00 -8.45 16.63
N ILE A 135 -1.56 -8.05 17.76
CA ILE A 135 -2.93 -7.59 17.96
C ILE A 135 -2.86 -6.11 18.35
N PRO A 136 -2.87 -5.20 17.37
CA PRO A 136 -2.92 -3.76 17.63
C PRO A 136 -4.25 -3.38 18.28
N VAL A 137 -4.22 -2.57 19.37
CA VAL A 137 -5.45 -2.19 20.10
C VAL A 137 -5.44 -0.70 20.48
N ALA A 138 -6.50 0.01 20.11
CA ALA A 138 -6.79 1.37 20.56
C ALA A 138 -7.74 1.31 21.77
N TRP A 139 -7.19 1.21 22.95
CA TRP A 139 -7.93 1.01 24.20
C TRP A 139 -8.88 2.15 24.53
N SER A 140 -8.53 3.38 24.11
CA SER A 140 -9.34 4.58 24.36
C SER A 140 -10.62 4.66 23.55
N ASN A 141 -10.81 3.77 22.56
CA ASN A 141 -12.04 3.69 21.79
C ASN A 141 -13.26 3.44 22.68
N LEU A 142 -13.10 2.54 23.64
CA LEU A 142 -14.14 2.16 24.60
C LEU A 142 -13.58 2.26 26.04
N MET A 143 -13.41 3.50 26.48
CA MET A 143 -12.84 3.83 27.80
C MET A 143 -13.69 4.90 28.47
N ASP A 144 -14.00 4.72 29.74
CA ASP A 144 -14.56 5.76 30.59
C ASP A 144 -13.44 6.71 31.02
N ILE A 145 -13.49 7.94 30.52
CA ILE A 145 -12.46 8.97 30.72
C ILE A 145 -13.00 10.10 31.58
N SER A 146 -12.31 10.44 32.67
CA SER A 146 -12.56 11.61 33.49
C SER A 146 -11.24 12.35 33.72
N GLU A 147 -10.97 13.32 32.85
CA GLU A 147 -9.70 14.09 32.86
C GLU A 147 -9.49 14.89 34.16
N ASP A 148 -10.57 15.45 34.73
CA ASP A 148 -10.57 16.17 35.99
C ASP A 148 -10.21 15.30 37.21
N LYS A 149 -10.57 14.01 37.15
CA LYS A 149 -10.25 12.99 38.16
C LYS A 149 -9.05 12.13 37.79
N MET A 150 -8.50 12.31 36.60
CA MET A 150 -7.45 11.47 36.03
C MET A 150 -7.78 9.95 36.14
N THR A 151 -9.01 9.58 35.78
CA THR A 151 -9.45 8.19 35.79
C THR A 151 -9.71 7.70 34.35
N TYR A 152 -9.19 6.53 34.03
CA TYR A 152 -9.19 5.95 32.71
C TYR A 152 -9.49 4.45 32.82
N THR A 153 -10.78 4.08 32.65
CA THR A 153 -11.25 2.71 32.87
C THR A 153 -11.67 2.10 31.53
N ILE A 154 -11.00 1.03 31.13
CA ILE A 154 -11.33 0.32 29.88
C ILE A 154 -12.66 -0.43 30.05
N ASN A 155 -13.52 -0.39 29.03
CA ASN A 155 -14.79 -1.08 29.03
C ASN A 155 -14.58 -2.61 29.12
N GLU A 156 -15.31 -3.26 30.02
CA GLU A 156 -15.15 -4.70 30.26
C GLU A 156 -15.43 -5.55 29.03
N LYS A 157 -16.48 -5.25 28.25
CA LYS A 157 -16.78 -5.98 27.01
C LYS A 157 -15.68 -5.86 25.96
N TYR A 158 -14.97 -4.70 25.96
CA TYR A 158 -13.85 -4.53 25.05
C TYR A 158 -12.64 -5.34 25.49
N LEU A 159 -12.37 -5.38 26.80
CA LEU A 159 -11.36 -6.28 27.37
C LEU A 159 -11.67 -7.75 27.04
N GLU A 160 -12.94 -8.18 27.22
CA GLU A 160 -13.40 -9.53 26.88
C GLU A 160 -13.17 -9.86 25.41
N ARG A 161 -13.48 -8.91 24.49
CA ARG A 161 -13.27 -9.14 23.05
C ARG A 161 -11.79 -9.27 22.68
N VAL A 162 -10.94 -8.40 23.21
CA VAL A 162 -9.49 -8.50 22.99
C VAL A 162 -8.95 -9.82 23.57
N GLU A 163 -9.42 -10.21 24.75
CA GLU A 163 -9.04 -11.47 25.39
C GLU A 163 -9.47 -12.68 24.56
N GLU A 164 -10.64 -12.63 23.92
CA GLU A 164 -11.11 -13.65 22.98
C GLU A 164 -10.16 -13.78 21.78
N VAL A 165 -9.74 -12.65 21.18
CA VAL A 165 -8.77 -12.65 20.05
C VAL A 165 -7.41 -13.20 20.49
N ILE A 166 -6.93 -12.83 21.68
CA ILE A 166 -5.72 -13.42 22.28
C ILE A 166 -5.87 -14.94 22.36
N ASN A 167 -7.02 -15.42 22.84
CA ASN A 167 -7.25 -16.86 23.01
C ASN A 167 -7.37 -17.61 21.68
N TYR A 168 -7.85 -16.99 20.60
CA TYR A 168 -7.78 -17.60 19.27
C TYR A 168 -6.33 -17.96 18.91
N CYS A 169 -5.38 -17.07 19.20
CA CYS A 169 -3.98 -17.29 18.92
C CYS A 169 -3.37 -18.37 19.84
N LEU A 170 -3.60 -18.23 21.14
CA LEU A 170 -3.04 -19.16 22.14
C LEU A 170 -3.60 -20.58 21.99
N ASN A 171 -4.88 -20.74 21.59
CA ASN A 171 -5.50 -22.03 21.33
C ASN A 171 -4.82 -22.81 20.20
N ASP A 172 -4.22 -22.11 19.25
CA ASP A 172 -3.43 -22.69 18.17
C ASP A 172 -1.93 -22.82 18.53
N GLY A 173 -1.57 -22.46 19.76
CA GLY A 173 -0.17 -22.44 20.20
C GLY A 173 0.66 -21.34 19.55
N LEU A 174 0.03 -20.32 18.98
CA LEU A 174 0.73 -19.13 18.48
C LEU A 174 1.13 -18.21 19.64
N TYR A 175 2.10 -17.37 19.41
CA TYR A 175 2.37 -16.23 20.29
C TYR A 175 1.39 -15.09 19.95
N ALA A 176 0.95 -14.38 21.00
CA ALA A 176 0.12 -13.19 20.85
C ALA A 176 0.87 -11.98 21.40
N ILE A 177 0.96 -10.91 20.62
CA ILE A 177 1.56 -9.63 21.03
C ILE A 177 0.44 -8.61 21.11
N VAL A 178 0.24 -7.99 22.27
CA VAL A 178 -0.78 -6.96 22.48
C VAL A 178 -0.13 -5.64 22.90
N ASN A 179 -0.62 -4.51 22.39
CA ASN A 179 -0.03 -3.20 22.62
C ASN A 179 -1.07 -2.11 22.91
N ILE A 180 -0.58 -0.87 23.03
CA ILE A 180 -1.36 0.35 22.83
C ILE A 180 -0.98 0.88 21.46
N HIS A 181 -1.91 0.85 20.50
CA HIS A 181 -1.63 1.18 19.11
C HIS A 181 -2.41 2.43 18.71
N TYR A 182 -1.72 3.46 18.27
CA TYR A 182 -2.26 4.77 17.91
C TYR A 182 -3.11 5.42 19.01
N ASP A 183 -4.16 4.79 19.44
CA ASP A 183 -5.01 5.06 20.61
C ASP A 183 -5.54 6.50 20.73
N GLY A 184 -5.78 7.15 19.59
CA GLY A 184 -6.18 8.56 19.52
C GLY A 184 -4.99 9.51 19.70
N ASP A 185 -5.29 10.70 20.20
CA ASP A 185 -4.34 11.83 20.11
C ASP A 185 -3.63 12.15 21.41
N TRP A 186 -3.93 11.41 22.46
CA TRP A 186 -3.44 11.75 23.80
C TRP A 186 -1.92 11.61 23.97
N TRP A 187 -1.24 10.87 23.09
CA TRP A 187 0.22 10.75 23.10
C TRP A 187 0.93 12.12 23.01
N GLY A 188 0.40 13.05 22.23
CA GLY A 188 0.92 14.41 22.13
C GLY A 188 0.82 15.22 23.44
N GLN A 189 0.02 14.77 24.40
CA GLN A 189 -0.05 15.37 25.74
C GLN A 189 1.26 15.23 26.50
N PHE A 190 2.07 14.20 26.25
CA PHE A 190 3.39 14.07 26.89
C PHE A 190 4.32 15.24 26.59
N GLY A 191 4.18 15.88 25.42
CA GLY A 191 4.96 17.03 25.02
C GLY A 191 4.31 18.37 25.33
N ASP A 192 3.11 18.42 25.91
CA ASP A 192 2.42 19.69 26.20
C ASP A 192 3.22 20.59 27.14
N LYS A 193 3.11 21.91 26.94
CA LYS A 193 3.75 22.92 27.80
C LYS A 193 3.20 22.90 29.22
N ASP A 194 1.93 22.50 29.41
CA ASP A 194 1.27 22.41 30.68
C ASP A 194 1.59 21.09 31.38
N ALA A 195 2.15 21.21 32.61
CA ALA A 195 2.51 20.05 33.41
C ALA A 195 1.30 19.21 33.82
N SER A 196 0.12 19.80 34.00
CA SER A 196 -1.11 19.08 34.36
C SER A 196 -1.58 18.21 33.20
N VAL A 197 -1.46 18.69 31.97
CA VAL A 197 -1.77 17.90 30.75
C VAL A 197 -0.79 16.74 30.59
N ARG A 198 0.51 16.97 30.82
CA ARG A 198 1.48 15.86 30.82
C ARG A 198 1.16 14.79 31.86
N GLU A 199 0.73 15.20 33.05
CA GLU A 199 0.36 14.23 34.12
C GLU A 199 -0.89 13.43 33.74
N GLN A 200 -1.84 14.00 33.01
CA GLN A 200 -2.98 13.25 32.46
C GLN A 200 -2.50 12.10 31.52
N ALA A 201 -1.54 12.37 30.63
CA ALA A 201 -0.95 11.34 29.79
C ALA A 201 -0.27 10.24 30.60
N TRP A 202 0.51 10.60 31.61
CA TRP A 202 1.14 9.63 32.51
C TRP A 202 0.12 8.80 33.28
N ALA A 203 -0.93 9.44 33.82
CA ALA A 203 -1.99 8.74 34.56
C ALA A 203 -2.72 7.74 33.64
N ARG A 204 -3.04 8.16 32.40
CA ARG A 204 -3.70 7.31 31.41
C ARG A 204 -2.83 6.10 31.04
N TYR A 205 -1.57 6.32 30.70
CA TYR A 205 -0.64 5.24 30.36
C TYR A 205 -0.50 4.22 31.49
N ARG A 206 -0.30 4.70 32.72
CA ARG A 206 -0.18 3.84 33.91
C ARG A 206 -1.44 3.01 34.15
N GLN A 207 -2.62 3.62 34.02
CA GLN A 207 -3.88 2.92 34.28
C GLN A 207 -4.20 1.90 33.20
N ILE A 208 -3.91 2.17 31.93
CA ILE A 208 -4.06 1.17 30.86
C ILE A 208 -3.19 -0.06 31.21
N TRP A 209 -1.89 0.14 31.39
CA TRP A 209 -0.99 -0.99 31.65
C TRP A 209 -1.26 -1.70 32.97
N THR A 210 -1.73 -1.00 33.99
CA THR A 210 -2.13 -1.64 35.26
C THR A 210 -3.31 -2.57 35.03
N GLN A 211 -4.35 -2.14 34.32
CA GLN A 211 -5.53 -2.95 34.02
C GLN A 211 -5.17 -4.18 33.16
N LEU A 212 -4.37 -3.99 32.10
CA LEU A 212 -3.93 -5.09 31.24
C LEU A 212 -3.03 -6.08 31.97
N SER A 213 -2.08 -5.59 32.78
CA SER A 213 -1.17 -6.42 33.53
C SER A 213 -1.91 -7.30 34.55
N GLU A 214 -2.88 -6.73 35.28
CA GLU A 214 -3.70 -7.48 36.23
C GLU A 214 -4.59 -8.51 35.54
N ARG A 215 -5.21 -8.15 34.41
CA ARG A 215 -6.12 -9.04 33.68
C ARG A 215 -5.41 -10.25 33.09
N TYR A 216 -4.22 -10.04 32.55
CA TYR A 216 -3.54 -11.08 31.75
C TYR A 216 -2.36 -11.73 32.46
N LYS A 217 -2.16 -11.51 33.76
CA LYS A 217 -1.00 -12.02 34.49
C LYS A 217 -0.90 -13.55 34.56
N ASP A 218 -2.02 -14.25 34.41
CA ASP A 218 -2.07 -15.72 34.53
C ASP A 218 -1.91 -16.47 33.20
N TYR A 219 -1.73 -15.75 32.08
CA TYR A 219 -1.43 -16.34 30.78
C TYR A 219 0.02 -16.80 30.68
N SER A 220 0.29 -17.80 29.84
CA SER A 220 1.63 -18.33 29.59
C SER A 220 2.59 -17.30 28.99
N ASP A 221 3.83 -17.69 28.82
CA ASP A 221 4.88 -16.90 28.15
C ASP A 221 4.60 -16.66 26.65
N ARG A 222 3.58 -17.29 26.07
CA ARG A 222 3.18 -17.02 24.70
C ARG A 222 2.40 -15.70 24.53
N LEU A 223 1.95 -15.08 25.61
CA LEU A 223 1.41 -13.73 25.57
C LEU A 223 2.50 -12.69 25.87
N ILE A 224 2.72 -11.77 24.95
CA ILE A 224 3.73 -10.72 25.00
C ILE A 224 3.03 -9.36 25.10
N PHE A 225 3.57 -8.45 25.91
CA PHE A 225 3.11 -7.07 25.99
C PHE A 225 4.10 -6.15 25.28
N GLU A 226 3.60 -5.26 24.42
CA GLU A 226 4.38 -4.25 23.71
C GLU A 226 4.04 -2.86 24.23
N SER A 227 5.04 -2.08 24.66
CA SER A 227 4.87 -0.84 25.43
C SER A 227 4.06 0.24 24.73
N ALA A 228 4.16 0.36 23.43
CA ALA A 228 3.46 1.30 22.55
C ALA A 228 3.67 0.86 21.10
N ASN A 229 3.11 1.59 20.14
CA ASN A 229 3.36 1.44 18.72
C ASN A 229 4.39 2.50 18.25
N GLU A 230 4.06 3.31 17.25
CA GLU A 230 4.93 4.32 16.62
C GLU A 230 4.92 5.68 17.33
N GLU A 231 4.24 5.81 18.45
CA GLU A 231 3.99 7.10 19.11
C GLU A 231 5.16 7.62 19.93
N LEU A 232 6.05 6.72 20.39
CA LEU A 232 7.18 7.12 21.21
C LEU A 232 8.29 7.76 20.37
N GLY A 233 8.48 9.06 20.53
CA GLY A 233 9.46 9.84 19.79
C GLY A 233 8.95 11.24 19.44
N ASP A 234 9.05 11.65 18.19
CA ASP A 234 8.62 12.99 17.78
C ASP A 234 7.09 13.16 17.80
N ARG A 235 6.31 12.07 17.79
CA ARG A 235 4.85 12.10 17.95
C ARG A 235 4.41 12.51 19.36
N LEU A 236 5.27 12.43 20.36
CA LEU A 236 5.02 13.02 21.69
C LEU A 236 4.80 14.53 21.66
N ASN A 237 5.07 15.18 20.54
CA ASN A 237 4.79 16.59 20.27
C ASN A 237 3.62 16.84 19.34
N ASP A 238 2.89 15.82 18.90
CA ASP A 238 1.80 15.96 17.93
C ASP A 238 0.69 16.88 18.45
N ASN A 239 -0.07 17.44 17.55
CA ASN A 239 -1.21 18.28 17.90
C ASN A 239 -2.41 17.41 18.31
N TRP A 240 -2.38 16.90 19.55
CA TRP A 240 -3.42 16.03 20.09
C TRP A 240 -4.82 16.67 20.09
N VAL A 241 -4.93 18.00 20.20
CA VAL A 241 -6.22 18.72 20.15
C VAL A 241 -6.87 18.63 18.78
N LYS A 242 -6.06 18.61 17.73
CA LYS A 242 -6.53 18.61 16.33
C LYS A 242 -6.37 17.27 15.62
N ARG A 243 -5.83 16.27 16.31
CA ARG A 243 -5.47 15.00 15.69
C ARG A 243 -4.60 15.19 14.43
N ASP A 244 -3.53 15.96 14.58
CA ASP A 244 -2.71 16.41 13.45
C ASP A 244 -1.23 16.11 13.71
N THR A 245 -0.76 15.01 13.16
CA THR A 245 0.64 14.59 13.23
C THR A 245 1.56 15.43 12.34
N SER A 246 0.99 16.22 11.42
CA SER A 246 1.74 17.14 10.57
C SER A 246 2.07 18.46 11.26
N ASN A 247 1.40 18.76 12.39
CA ASN A 247 1.52 20.01 13.13
C ASN A 247 1.84 19.72 14.59
N LYS A 248 3.01 20.12 15.04
CA LYS A 248 3.48 19.90 16.41
C LYS A 248 3.08 21.06 17.31
N THR A 249 2.44 20.76 18.44
CA THR A 249 2.12 21.73 19.50
C THR A 249 2.92 21.48 20.77
N GLY A 250 3.49 20.30 20.93
CA GLY A 250 4.38 19.97 22.03
C GLY A 250 5.71 20.74 21.98
N VAL A 251 6.39 20.80 23.12
CA VAL A 251 7.58 21.64 23.31
C VAL A 251 8.86 20.86 23.59
N LEU A 252 8.82 19.52 23.54
CA LEU A 252 10.00 18.69 23.78
C LEU A 252 11.02 18.86 22.64
N SER A 253 12.25 19.15 22.99
CA SER A 253 13.40 18.99 22.10
C SER A 253 13.61 17.51 21.74
N VAL A 254 14.42 17.22 20.75
CA VAL A 254 14.71 15.83 20.35
C VAL A 254 15.33 15.02 21.50
N ASP A 255 16.21 15.62 22.28
CA ASP A 255 16.82 14.96 23.45
C ASP A 255 15.76 14.67 24.52
N GLU A 256 14.87 15.62 24.81
CA GLU A 256 13.75 15.44 25.75
C GLU A 256 12.73 14.41 25.25
N GLN A 257 12.57 14.25 23.93
CA GLN A 257 11.75 13.17 23.36
C GLN A 257 12.35 11.80 23.67
N TYR A 258 13.67 11.62 23.49
CA TYR A 258 14.37 10.37 23.88
C TYR A 258 14.26 10.12 25.38
N GLU A 259 14.50 11.14 26.20
CA GLU A 259 14.38 11.00 27.68
C GLU A 259 12.97 10.61 28.10
N THR A 260 11.95 11.24 27.52
CA THR A 260 10.54 10.97 27.85
C THR A 260 10.16 9.54 27.41
N MET A 261 10.51 9.17 26.21
CA MET A 261 10.31 7.81 25.68
C MET A 261 10.98 6.75 26.54
N ASN A 262 12.26 6.94 26.91
CA ASN A 262 12.97 6.02 27.79
C ASN A 262 12.29 5.87 29.15
N LYS A 263 11.75 6.98 29.69
CA LYS A 263 10.97 6.97 30.95
C LYS A 263 9.64 6.21 30.77
N ILE A 264 8.94 6.40 29.66
CA ILE A 264 7.69 5.67 29.36
C ILE A 264 7.97 4.16 29.29
N ASN A 265 8.99 3.75 28.57
CA ASN A 265 9.40 2.35 28.44
C ASN A 265 9.83 1.76 29.79
N GLN A 266 10.57 2.50 30.63
CA GLN A 266 10.93 2.04 31.98
C GLN A 266 9.70 1.90 32.87
N GLU A 267 8.75 2.85 32.81
CA GLU A 267 7.50 2.81 33.59
C GLU A 267 6.66 1.60 33.20
N PHE A 268 6.58 1.29 31.89
CA PHE A 268 5.93 0.06 31.39
C PHE A 268 6.50 -1.19 32.06
N VAL A 269 7.82 -1.37 32.00
CA VAL A 269 8.47 -2.54 32.61
C VAL A 269 8.16 -2.60 34.10
N ASN A 270 8.27 -1.46 34.81
CA ASN A 270 8.00 -1.40 36.24
C ASN A 270 6.57 -1.80 36.60
N ILE A 271 5.58 -1.31 35.84
CA ILE A 271 4.14 -1.63 36.06
C ILE A 271 3.90 -3.11 35.85
N VAL A 272 4.36 -3.66 34.73
CA VAL A 272 4.15 -5.08 34.41
C VAL A 272 4.82 -5.97 35.44
N ARG A 273 6.08 -5.73 35.79
CA ARG A 273 6.80 -6.55 36.78
C ARG A 273 6.17 -6.48 38.18
N LYS A 274 5.71 -5.28 38.58
CA LYS A 274 5.06 -5.05 39.87
C LYS A 274 3.72 -5.80 40.04
N SER A 275 3.03 -6.11 38.93
CA SER A 275 1.76 -6.85 39.01
C SER A 275 1.94 -8.32 39.44
N GLY A 276 3.16 -8.84 39.41
CA GLY A 276 3.51 -10.18 39.88
C GLY A 276 2.97 -11.31 39.00
N GLY A 277 2.95 -12.54 39.56
CA GLY A 277 2.54 -13.72 38.81
C GLY A 277 3.43 -13.96 37.59
N ASN A 278 2.86 -14.41 36.48
CA ASN A 278 3.62 -14.67 35.26
C ASN A 278 4.26 -13.43 34.67
N ASN A 279 3.78 -12.24 35.05
CA ASN A 279 4.35 -10.99 34.56
C ASN A 279 5.76 -10.69 35.12
N GLU A 280 6.19 -11.34 36.20
CA GLU A 280 7.58 -11.27 36.67
C GLU A 280 8.58 -11.79 35.62
N LYS A 281 8.18 -12.78 34.80
CA LYS A 281 9.04 -13.45 33.80
C LYS A 281 8.56 -13.28 32.37
N ARG A 282 7.43 -12.57 32.14
CA ARG A 282 6.86 -12.35 30.81
C ARG A 282 7.86 -11.63 29.90
N TYR A 283 7.91 -12.04 28.64
CA TYR A 283 8.64 -11.30 27.61
C TYR A 283 7.95 -9.96 27.34
N LEU A 284 8.72 -8.89 27.35
CA LEU A 284 8.23 -7.53 27.12
C LEU A 284 8.88 -6.95 25.87
N LEU A 285 8.08 -6.32 25.03
CA LEU A 285 8.50 -5.70 23.79
C LEU A 285 8.52 -4.18 23.96
N ILE A 286 9.67 -3.59 23.76
CA ILE A 286 9.97 -2.18 24.02
C ILE A 286 9.95 -1.42 22.71
N ALA A 287 9.02 -0.49 22.58
CA ALA A 287 8.90 0.31 21.36
C ALA A 287 10.10 1.26 21.20
N GLY A 288 10.73 1.21 20.03
CA GLY A 288 11.80 2.12 19.65
C GLY A 288 11.31 3.52 19.27
N TYR A 289 12.22 4.44 18.99
CA TYR A 289 11.88 5.82 18.63
C TYR A 289 11.09 5.84 17.30
N ASN A 290 9.77 6.12 17.37
CA ASN A 290 8.80 5.96 16.29
C ASN A 290 8.91 4.60 15.58
N THR A 291 9.37 3.58 16.28
CA THR A 291 9.74 2.25 15.75
C THR A 291 10.66 2.29 14.52
N ASN A 292 11.35 3.41 14.30
CA ASN A 292 12.29 3.58 13.20
C ASN A 292 13.66 3.02 13.55
N ILE A 293 14.23 2.18 12.69
CA ILE A 293 15.51 1.47 12.92
C ILE A 293 16.65 2.43 13.22
N GLU A 294 16.92 3.42 12.35
CA GLU A 294 18.05 4.35 12.53
C GLU A 294 17.93 5.14 13.83
N ARG A 295 16.72 5.64 14.13
CA ARG A 295 16.48 6.43 15.34
C ARG A 295 16.53 5.58 16.61
N THR A 296 16.11 4.34 16.55
CA THR A 296 16.20 3.38 17.66
C THR A 296 17.65 2.95 17.92
N CYS A 297 18.47 2.91 16.88
CA CYS A 297 19.91 2.66 17.00
C CYS A 297 20.74 3.87 17.47
N ASP A 298 20.14 5.06 17.60
CA ASP A 298 20.79 6.24 18.21
C ASP A 298 21.11 5.96 19.69
N ASP A 299 22.27 6.44 20.18
CA ASP A 299 22.73 6.18 21.56
C ASP A 299 21.87 6.82 22.65
N ARG A 300 20.98 7.74 22.31
CA ARG A 300 20.01 8.33 23.22
C ARG A 300 18.85 7.38 23.55
N PHE A 301 18.60 6.39 22.68
CA PHE A 301 17.67 5.31 22.99
C PHE A 301 18.34 4.32 23.94
N VAL A 302 17.73 4.14 25.11
CA VAL A 302 18.24 3.26 26.15
C VAL A 302 17.16 2.24 26.48
N MET A 303 17.52 0.95 26.37
CA MET A 303 16.64 -0.12 26.82
C MET A 303 16.38 -0.01 28.31
N PRO A 304 15.15 -0.25 28.78
CA PRO A 304 14.84 -0.23 30.21
C PRO A 304 15.58 -1.32 30.97
N THR A 305 15.79 -1.09 32.24
CA THR A 305 16.33 -2.09 33.16
C THR A 305 15.19 -2.94 33.68
N ASP A 306 15.31 -4.26 33.62
CA ASP A 306 14.36 -5.18 34.25
C ASP A 306 14.64 -5.26 35.76
N PRO A 307 13.67 -4.90 36.64
CA PRO A 307 13.89 -4.87 38.07
C PRO A 307 13.88 -6.27 38.73
N VAL A 308 13.48 -7.33 37.98
CA VAL A 308 13.41 -8.69 38.50
C VAL A 308 14.77 -9.37 38.36
N GLU A 309 15.32 -9.81 39.50
CA GLU A 309 16.59 -10.51 39.53
C GLU A 309 16.55 -11.78 38.66
N GLY A 310 17.56 -11.98 37.81
CA GLY A 310 17.68 -13.10 36.92
C GLY A 310 17.07 -12.93 35.52
N ASN A 311 16.23 -11.94 35.30
CA ASN A 311 15.68 -11.67 33.95
C ASN A 311 16.77 -11.08 33.01
N GLY A 312 17.55 -10.11 33.50
CA GLY A 312 18.54 -9.43 32.70
C GLY A 312 17.94 -8.89 31.39
N ASN A 313 18.71 -8.95 30.31
CA ASN A 313 18.25 -8.55 28.98
C ASN A 313 17.38 -9.60 28.30
N SER A 314 17.41 -10.85 28.74
CA SER A 314 16.81 -11.99 28.06
C SER A 314 15.27 -11.99 28.04
N LYS A 315 14.62 -11.17 28.86
CA LYS A 315 13.16 -11.04 28.90
C LYS A 315 12.66 -9.73 28.28
N LEU A 316 13.56 -8.97 27.65
CA LEU A 316 13.24 -7.73 26.95
C LEU A 316 13.59 -7.87 25.47
N SER A 317 12.75 -7.33 24.63
CA SER A 317 12.94 -7.25 23.18
C SER A 317 12.68 -5.83 22.72
N VAL A 318 13.29 -5.41 21.60
CA VAL A 318 13.04 -4.11 20.99
C VAL A 318 12.11 -4.25 19.79
N SER A 319 11.14 -3.35 19.66
CA SER A 319 10.22 -3.24 18.53
C SER A 319 10.65 -2.15 17.58
N VAL A 320 10.79 -2.50 16.30
CA VAL A 320 10.96 -1.55 15.19
C VAL A 320 10.11 -1.98 14.01
N HIS A 321 9.82 -1.03 13.10
CA HIS A 321 9.04 -1.27 11.90
C HIS A 321 9.88 -1.02 10.64
N TYR A 322 9.51 -1.65 9.52
CA TYR A 322 10.25 -1.53 8.28
C TYR A 322 9.33 -1.36 7.07
N TYR A 323 9.28 -0.13 6.55
CA TYR A 323 8.55 0.21 5.33
C TYR A 323 9.46 0.99 4.35
N THR A 324 10.72 0.54 4.21
CA THR A 324 11.70 1.20 3.34
C THR A 324 11.86 0.45 2.02
N PRO A 325 11.83 1.18 0.88
CA PRO A 325 11.58 2.62 0.79
C PRO A 325 10.06 2.94 0.83
N TRP A 326 9.67 3.97 1.58
CA TRP A 326 8.26 4.33 1.77
C TRP A 326 7.50 4.59 0.46
N ASN A 327 8.18 5.16 -0.55
CA ASN A 327 7.58 5.39 -1.88
C ASN A 327 7.33 4.10 -2.68
N TYR A 328 7.72 2.94 -2.16
CA TYR A 328 7.32 1.61 -2.63
C TYR A 328 6.31 0.97 -1.69
N CYS A 329 6.60 0.97 -0.39
CA CYS A 329 5.80 0.28 0.62
C CYS A 329 4.47 0.99 0.94
N GLY A 330 4.46 2.33 0.95
CA GLY A 330 3.26 3.12 1.22
C GLY A 330 2.28 3.07 0.05
N GLY A 331 1.15 2.40 0.20
CA GLY A 331 0.15 2.14 -0.81
C GLY A 331 -0.53 3.37 -1.42
N SER A 332 -1.86 3.32 -1.52
CA SER A 332 -2.68 4.46 -1.99
C SER A 332 -2.58 5.70 -1.07
N GLU A 333 -2.12 5.50 0.16
CA GLU A 333 -1.87 6.56 1.14
C GLU A 333 -0.58 7.34 0.88
N TYR A 334 0.28 6.85 -0.02
CA TYR A 334 1.47 7.59 -0.41
C TYR A 334 1.08 8.85 -1.18
N HIS A 335 0.98 9.96 -0.46
CA HIS A 335 0.74 11.27 -1.06
C HIS A 335 2.07 11.90 -1.49
N GLN A 336 2.22 12.10 -2.80
CA GLN A 336 3.33 12.90 -3.30
C GLN A 336 3.10 14.37 -2.97
N THR A 337 3.85 14.89 -2.00
CA THR A 337 3.95 16.33 -1.76
C THR A 337 5.08 16.92 -2.58
N GLU A 338 5.09 18.24 -2.81
CA GLU A 338 6.18 18.90 -3.54
C GLU A 338 7.53 18.58 -2.87
N GLY A 339 8.40 17.85 -3.57
CA GLY A 339 9.72 17.43 -3.09
C GLY A 339 9.81 15.99 -2.58
N SER A 340 8.72 15.25 -2.52
CA SER A 340 8.74 13.81 -2.24
C SER A 340 9.41 13.02 -3.37
N ALA A 341 9.94 11.84 -3.04
CA ALA A 341 10.40 10.90 -4.06
C ALA A 341 9.19 10.37 -4.87
N PRO A 342 9.33 10.12 -6.18
CA PRO A 342 8.27 9.48 -6.97
C PRO A 342 7.89 8.12 -6.39
N ARG A 343 6.60 7.73 -6.55
CA ARG A 343 6.16 6.39 -6.21
C ARG A 343 6.93 5.34 -7.03
N LEU A 344 7.33 4.27 -6.39
CA LEU A 344 7.96 3.11 -7.04
C LEU A 344 6.92 2.00 -7.18
N PHE A 345 6.93 1.36 -8.35
CA PHE A 345 6.07 0.21 -8.65
C PHE A 345 6.89 -1.08 -8.86
N ASP A 346 8.19 -1.01 -8.66
CA ASP A 346 9.13 -2.12 -8.78
C ASP A 346 10.09 -2.14 -7.59
N TRP A 347 10.38 -3.33 -7.07
CA TRP A 347 11.38 -3.57 -6.04
C TRP A 347 12.09 -4.91 -6.30
N GLY A 348 13.31 -5.03 -5.79
CA GLY A 348 14.04 -6.30 -5.76
C GLY A 348 15.30 -6.34 -6.61
N THR A 349 15.89 -5.18 -6.91
CA THR A 349 17.25 -5.11 -7.45
C THR A 349 18.27 -5.47 -6.35
N ASP A 350 19.52 -5.80 -6.75
CA ASP A 350 20.62 -6.05 -5.81
C ASP A 350 20.86 -4.86 -4.85
N ALA A 351 20.56 -3.64 -5.31
CA ALA A 351 20.71 -2.43 -4.49
C ALA A 351 19.57 -2.30 -3.46
N ASP A 352 18.35 -2.64 -3.84
CA ASP A 352 17.20 -2.61 -2.94
C ASP A 352 17.34 -3.67 -1.83
N ILE A 353 17.79 -4.88 -2.19
CA ILE A 353 18.05 -5.97 -1.25
C ILE A 353 19.17 -5.56 -0.28
N LYS A 354 20.26 -4.99 -0.80
CA LYS A 354 21.36 -4.53 0.05
C LYS A 354 20.93 -3.44 1.02
N GLU A 355 20.10 -2.48 0.58
CA GLU A 355 19.58 -1.43 1.45
C GLU A 355 18.73 -2.04 2.58
N MET A 356 17.91 -3.02 2.26
CA MET A 356 17.12 -3.78 3.25
C MET A 356 18.03 -4.48 4.26
N HIS A 357 19.04 -5.21 3.80
CA HIS A 357 19.98 -5.92 4.66
C HIS A 357 20.81 -4.96 5.53
N ASP A 358 21.32 -3.88 4.95
CA ASP A 358 22.10 -2.86 5.69
C ASP A 358 21.27 -2.25 6.83
N ASN A 359 19.97 -2.01 6.62
CA ASN A 359 19.07 -1.49 7.65
C ASN A 359 18.80 -2.54 8.76
N LEU A 360 18.55 -3.78 8.38
CA LEU A 360 18.31 -4.85 9.35
C LEU A 360 19.55 -5.17 10.18
N ASP A 361 20.76 -5.16 9.58
CA ASP A 361 22.02 -5.40 10.25
C ASP A 361 22.32 -4.37 11.37
N MET A 362 21.75 -3.16 11.31
CA MET A 362 21.85 -2.20 12.41
C MET A 362 21.28 -2.72 13.73
N MET A 363 20.31 -3.64 13.66
CA MET A 363 19.66 -4.20 14.84
C MET A 363 20.56 -5.19 15.61
N SER A 364 21.72 -5.56 15.06
CA SER A 364 22.75 -6.33 15.79
C SER A 364 23.18 -5.63 17.08
N LYS A 365 23.10 -4.28 17.13
CA LYS A 365 23.28 -3.49 18.36
C LYS A 365 22.53 -4.08 19.57
N PHE A 366 21.36 -4.64 19.35
CA PHE A 366 20.51 -5.17 20.42
C PHE A 366 20.70 -6.66 20.63
N THR A 367 20.78 -7.45 19.54
CA THR A 367 20.96 -8.90 19.64
C THR A 367 22.30 -9.27 20.27
N GLU A 368 23.38 -8.52 19.99
CA GLU A 368 24.69 -8.71 20.63
C GLU A 368 24.70 -8.43 22.14
N GLN A 369 23.73 -7.67 22.64
CA GLN A 369 23.53 -7.40 24.05
C GLN A 369 22.57 -8.38 24.73
N GLY A 370 22.06 -9.38 24.00
CA GLY A 370 21.15 -10.40 24.52
C GLY A 370 19.67 -9.99 24.53
N TYR A 371 19.30 -8.86 23.91
CA TYR A 371 17.90 -8.50 23.70
C TYR A 371 17.33 -9.23 22.47
N GLY A 372 16.03 -9.55 22.51
CA GLY A 372 15.30 -9.94 21.31
C GLY A 372 15.04 -8.73 20.38
N VAL A 373 14.83 -9.01 19.09
CA VAL A 373 14.41 -8.01 18.12
C VAL A 373 13.16 -8.50 17.40
N ILE A 374 12.08 -7.71 17.48
CA ILE A 374 10.85 -7.96 16.75
C ILE A 374 10.63 -6.80 15.77
N LEU A 375 10.58 -7.14 14.48
CA LEU A 375 10.23 -6.22 13.41
C LEU A 375 8.70 -6.19 13.35
N GLY A 376 8.09 -5.40 14.27
CA GLY A 376 6.67 -5.43 14.61
C GLY A 376 5.73 -5.18 13.44
N GLU A 377 6.22 -4.48 12.43
CA GLU A 377 5.52 -4.30 11.16
C GLU A 377 6.49 -4.26 10.00
N PHE A 378 6.19 -4.99 8.94
CA PHE A 378 6.79 -4.81 7.62
C PHE A 378 5.77 -5.17 6.54
N GLY A 379 5.97 -4.68 5.33
CA GLY A 379 5.12 -5.05 4.21
C GLY A 379 5.01 -3.97 3.15
N VAL A 380 4.13 -4.22 2.19
CA VAL A 380 3.78 -3.28 1.11
C VAL A 380 2.29 -3.04 1.15
N GLN A 381 1.85 -1.80 1.29
CA GLN A 381 0.44 -1.44 1.48
C GLN A 381 -0.36 -1.36 0.17
N THR A 382 0.20 -1.77 -0.94
CA THR A 382 -0.46 -1.83 -2.25
C THR A 382 -0.36 -3.22 -2.84
N THR A 383 -1.34 -3.60 -3.65
CA THR A 383 -1.31 -4.86 -4.42
C THR A 383 -0.85 -4.64 -5.87
N ALA A 384 -0.67 -3.39 -6.27
CA ALA A 384 -0.43 -2.98 -7.66
C ALA A 384 1.06 -2.77 -8.00
N ALA A 385 1.99 -3.25 -7.17
CA ALA A 385 3.42 -3.11 -7.40
C ALA A 385 4.08 -4.46 -7.72
N ASP A 386 5.10 -4.46 -8.57
CA ASP A 386 5.92 -5.64 -8.83
C ASP A 386 6.92 -5.86 -7.69
N GLY A 387 7.32 -7.11 -7.48
CA GLY A 387 8.33 -7.46 -6.47
C GLY A 387 7.78 -7.71 -5.06
N ILE A 388 6.47 -7.57 -4.80
CA ILE A 388 5.87 -7.79 -3.47
C ILE A 388 6.19 -9.18 -2.89
N PRO A 389 6.01 -10.29 -3.62
CA PRO A 389 6.38 -11.61 -3.11
C PRO A 389 7.86 -11.72 -2.76
N LYS A 390 8.72 -11.11 -3.59
CA LYS A 390 10.17 -11.06 -3.34
C LYS A 390 10.51 -10.22 -2.11
N TYR A 391 9.85 -9.06 -1.93
CA TYR A 391 10.00 -8.21 -0.75
C TYR A 391 9.66 -8.98 0.53
N ILE A 392 8.50 -9.66 0.56
CA ILE A 392 8.04 -10.45 1.71
C ILE A 392 9.02 -11.60 2.00
N SER A 393 9.41 -12.35 0.97
CA SER A 393 10.28 -13.52 1.16
C SER A 393 11.71 -13.15 1.53
N GLU A 394 12.28 -12.11 0.93
CA GLU A 394 13.64 -11.64 1.22
C GLU A 394 13.73 -11.08 2.64
N PHE A 395 12.80 -10.19 3.00
CA PHE A 395 12.74 -9.62 4.33
C PHE A 395 12.55 -10.71 5.40
N GLY A 396 11.57 -11.59 5.20
CA GLY A 396 11.24 -12.65 6.17
C GLY A 396 12.41 -13.60 6.39
N LYS A 397 13.05 -14.08 5.33
CA LYS A 397 14.19 -14.99 5.41
C LYS A 397 15.40 -14.36 6.09
N TYR A 398 15.76 -13.15 5.65
CA TYR A 398 16.93 -12.47 6.19
C TYR A 398 16.75 -12.09 7.66
N ALA A 399 15.58 -11.59 8.05
CA ALA A 399 15.28 -11.28 9.44
C ALA A 399 15.38 -12.53 10.33
N ILE A 400 14.78 -13.65 9.90
CA ILE A 400 14.87 -14.93 10.65
C ILE A 400 16.31 -15.46 10.72
N GLU A 401 17.07 -15.39 9.63
CA GLU A 401 18.50 -15.76 9.60
C GLU A 401 19.32 -14.96 10.63
N LYS A 402 18.99 -13.68 10.80
CA LYS A 402 19.63 -12.79 11.79
C LYS A 402 19.07 -12.94 13.22
N GLY A 403 18.17 -13.90 13.45
CA GLY A 403 17.57 -14.14 14.77
C GLY A 403 16.51 -13.12 15.18
N MET A 404 15.92 -12.40 14.23
CA MET A 404 14.85 -11.44 14.45
C MET A 404 13.50 -12.03 14.08
N VAL A 405 12.41 -11.46 14.59
CA VAL A 405 11.03 -11.87 14.30
C VAL A 405 10.38 -10.87 13.36
N PRO A 406 10.18 -11.17 12.08
CA PRO A 406 9.42 -10.34 11.17
C PRO A 406 7.92 -10.56 11.36
N VAL A 407 7.13 -9.47 11.42
CA VAL A 407 5.66 -9.54 11.56
C VAL A 407 5.01 -8.79 10.39
N LEU A 408 4.41 -9.54 9.45
CA LEU A 408 3.80 -9.00 8.24
C LEU A 408 2.57 -8.16 8.58
N TRP A 409 2.53 -6.91 8.12
CA TRP A 409 1.35 -6.07 8.28
C TRP A 409 0.24 -6.48 7.30
N ASP A 410 -0.93 -6.78 7.85
CA ASP A 410 -2.13 -7.04 7.09
C ASP A 410 -3.28 -6.13 7.55
N ASN A 411 -3.71 -5.26 6.68
CA ASN A 411 -4.88 -4.39 6.87
C ASN A 411 -6.17 -4.97 6.26
N GLY A 412 -6.24 -6.28 6.08
CA GLY A 412 -7.32 -6.98 5.38
C GLY A 412 -7.04 -7.20 3.88
N THR A 413 -5.79 -6.97 3.45
CA THR A 413 -5.38 -7.16 2.05
C THR A 413 -4.90 -8.59 1.78
N TRP A 414 -4.12 -9.16 2.71
CA TRP A 414 -3.44 -10.43 2.49
C TRP A 414 -4.27 -11.64 2.92
N LEU A 415 -4.96 -11.56 4.06
CA LEU A 415 -5.90 -12.59 4.51
C LEU A 415 -7.33 -12.22 4.13
N ASP A 416 -7.94 -12.99 3.25
CA ASP A 416 -9.40 -12.97 3.06
C ASP A 416 -10.08 -13.65 4.26
N ARG A 417 -10.54 -12.82 5.21
CA ARG A 417 -11.14 -13.30 6.47
C ARG A 417 -12.49 -14.00 6.27
N GLU A 418 -13.21 -13.69 5.19
CA GLU A 418 -14.51 -14.33 4.88
C GLU A 418 -14.30 -15.75 4.33
N ASN A 419 -13.31 -15.89 3.42
CA ASN A 419 -13.04 -17.17 2.74
C ASN A 419 -11.93 -18.00 3.42
N ASN A 420 -11.24 -17.46 4.41
CA ASN A 420 -10.14 -18.11 5.15
C ASN A 420 -9.02 -18.59 4.21
N VAL A 421 -8.47 -17.68 3.43
CA VAL A 421 -7.41 -17.96 2.47
C VAL A 421 -6.50 -16.74 2.32
N ILE A 422 -5.23 -16.94 2.01
CA ILE A 422 -4.37 -15.82 1.56
C ILE A 422 -4.87 -15.39 0.17
N ALA A 423 -5.22 -14.12 0.05
CA ALA A 423 -5.97 -13.57 -1.09
C ALA A 423 -5.19 -13.60 -2.42
N PHE A 424 -3.88 -13.77 -2.39
CA PHE A 424 -3.01 -13.75 -3.57
C PHE A 424 -2.06 -14.94 -3.57
N ASP A 425 -2.10 -15.76 -4.62
CA ASP A 425 -1.31 -16.99 -4.70
C ASP A 425 0.19 -16.75 -4.63
N ASN A 426 0.70 -15.70 -5.28
CA ASN A 426 2.12 -15.39 -5.25
C ASN A 426 2.60 -14.86 -3.88
N VAL A 427 1.72 -14.24 -3.10
CA VAL A 427 2.00 -13.86 -1.71
C VAL A 427 1.95 -15.09 -0.81
N ALA A 428 0.98 -15.99 -1.01
CA ALA A 428 0.91 -17.26 -0.32
C ALA A 428 2.20 -18.08 -0.54
N ASP A 429 2.65 -18.21 -1.79
CA ASP A 429 3.89 -18.91 -2.13
C ASP A 429 5.13 -18.25 -1.49
N ALA A 430 5.16 -16.91 -1.42
CA ALA A 430 6.22 -16.18 -0.73
C ALA A 430 6.23 -16.48 0.78
N ILE A 431 5.08 -16.43 1.44
CA ILE A 431 4.92 -16.77 2.86
C ILE A 431 5.39 -18.19 3.12
N ILE A 432 4.91 -19.16 2.34
CA ILE A 432 5.31 -20.58 2.46
C ILE A 432 6.82 -20.74 2.29
N SER A 433 7.44 -19.97 1.38
CA SER A 433 8.90 -20.02 1.18
C SER A 433 9.71 -19.51 2.37
N VAL A 434 9.11 -18.71 3.25
CA VAL A 434 9.71 -18.24 4.51
C VAL A 434 9.44 -19.21 5.64
N THR A 435 8.19 -19.66 5.77
CA THR A 435 7.75 -20.49 6.90
C THR A 435 8.10 -21.96 6.75
N GLY A 436 8.29 -22.43 5.50
CA GLY A 436 8.46 -23.86 5.21
C GLY A 436 7.19 -24.68 5.43
N ALA A 437 6.00 -24.04 5.45
CA ALA A 437 4.76 -24.75 5.68
C ALA A 437 4.52 -25.82 4.61
N GLU A 438 4.15 -27.02 5.08
CA GLU A 438 3.84 -28.16 4.22
C GLU A 438 2.31 -28.36 4.14
N GLY A 439 1.79 -28.65 2.97
CA GLY A 439 0.37 -28.93 2.80
C GLY A 439 -0.16 -28.58 1.41
N THR A 440 -1.48 -28.71 1.26
CA THR A 440 -2.20 -28.25 0.07
C THR A 440 -3.02 -27.03 0.48
N PHE A 441 -2.62 -25.88 -0.02
CA PHE A 441 -3.29 -24.62 0.25
C PHE A 441 -4.33 -24.31 -0.83
N ALA A 442 -5.44 -23.68 -0.42
CA ALA A 442 -6.42 -23.16 -1.37
C ALA A 442 -5.76 -22.08 -2.23
N LYS A 443 -6.01 -22.13 -3.53
CA LYS A 443 -5.55 -21.11 -4.47
C LYS A 443 -6.72 -20.25 -4.91
N THR A 444 -6.43 -18.97 -5.13
CA THR A 444 -7.40 -17.98 -5.57
C THR A 444 -7.25 -17.65 -7.06
N ASP A 445 -6.17 -18.12 -7.69
CA ASP A 445 -5.75 -17.75 -9.06
C ASP A 445 -5.52 -16.24 -9.24
N VAL A 446 -5.30 -15.52 -8.14
CA VAL A 446 -5.02 -14.09 -8.12
C VAL A 446 -3.57 -13.85 -7.71
N ASN A 447 -2.91 -12.95 -8.39
CA ASN A 447 -1.53 -12.55 -8.10
C ASN A 447 -1.43 -11.04 -7.92
N THR A 448 -0.49 -10.61 -7.08
CA THR A 448 -0.08 -9.21 -7.03
C THR A 448 0.77 -8.86 -8.24
N GLY A 449 0.83 -7.62 -8.59
CA GLY A 449 1.67 -7.11 -9.66
C GLY A 449 1.06 -5.91 -10.34
N LYS A 450 1.78 -5.33 -11.27
CA LYS A 450 1.23 -4.28 -12.13
C LYS A 450 0.05 -4.80 -12.92
N PRO A 451 -0.99 -3.98 -13.07
CA PRO A 451 -2.10 -4.34 -13.95
C PRO A 451 -1.58 -4.57 -15.36
N LYS A 452 -2.08 -5.61 -15.99
CA LYS A 452 -1.83 -5.87 -17.40
C LYS A 452 -2.73 -4.96 -18.22
N TYR A 453 -2.24 -3.79 -18.55
CA TYR A 453 -2.83 -2.92 -19.55
C TYR A 453 -1.79 -2.63 -20.64
N THR A 454 -2.27 -2.42 -21.84
CA THR A 454 -1.42 -2.10 -22.98
C THR A 454 -1.96 -0.86 -23.68
N GLU A 455 -1.09 0.12 -23.98
CA GLU A 455 -1.48 1.30 -24.75
C GLU A 455 -1.91 0.84 -26.16
N GLN A 456 -3.16 1.11 -26.52
CA GLN A 456 -3.72 0.84 -27.85
C GLN A 456 -3.57 2.09 -28.73
N THR A 457 -2.80 1.97 -29.78
CA THR A 457 -2.51 3.10 -30.69
C THR A 457 -3.37 3.09 -31.95
N ASP A 458 -3.99 1.97 -32.29
CA ASP A 458 -4.91 1.84 -33.43
C ASP A 458 -6.36 1.75 -32.92
N GLU A 459 -7.13 2.80 -33.18
CA GLU A 459 -8.55 2.89 -32.79
C GLU A 459 -9.49 2.26 -33.85
N SER A 460 -9.00 1.87 -35.02
CA SER A 460 -9.84 1.49 -36.18
C SER A 460 -10.67 0.22 -35.93
N ALA A 461 -10.17 -0.67 -35.05
CA ALA A 461 -10.84 -1.93 -34.68
C ALA A 461 -11.73 -1.79 -33.44
N LEU A 462 -11.78 -0.62 -32.80
CA LEU A 462 -12.48 -0.40 -31.56
C LEU A 462 -13.88 0.20 -31.78
N THR A 463 -14.88 -0.43 -31.19
CA THR A 463 -16.23 0.12 -31.07
C THR A 463 -16.34 0.94 -29.79
N LYS A 464 -16.65 2.23 -29.91
CA LYS A 464 -16.90 3.10 -28.76
C LYS A 464 -18.28 2.77 -28.20
N ILE A 465 -18.32 2.47 -26.89
CA ILE A 465 -19.55 2.03 -26.21
C ILE A 465 -20.05 3.04 -25.16
N PHE A 466 -19.16 3.95 -24.70
CA PHE A 466 -19.52 4.96 -23.70
C PHE A 466 -18.68 6.21 -23.89
N THR A 467 -19.30 7.39 -23.66
CA THR A 467 -18.59 8.67 -23.58
C THR A 467 -19.22 9.55 -22.50
N TRP A 468 -18.38 10.08 -21.61
CA TRP A 468 -18.71 11.17 -20.72
C TRP A 468 -17.78 12.35 -20.96
N GLU A 469 -18.34 13.56 -21.00
CA GLU A 469 -17.61 14.83 -21.10
C GLU A 469 -18.12 15.80 -20.02
N GLY A 470 -17.21 16.46 -19.32
CA GLY A 470 -17.59 17.37 -18.24
C GLY A 470 -16.40 17.91 -17.46
N SER A 471 -16.59 18.22 -16.20
CA SER A 471 -15.53 18.61 -15.28
C SER A 471 -15.74 17.89 -13.95
N TRP A 472 -14.91 16.90 -13.65
CA TRP A 472 -14.92 16.19 -12.39
C TRP A 472 -13.68 16.58 -11.59
N LYS A 473 -13.91 17.31 -10.47
CA LYS A 473 -12.90 17.88 -9.57
C LYS A 473 -13.07 17.34 -8.16
N LYS A 474 -11.98 17.29 -7.41
CA LYS A 474 -12.08 17.16 -5.97
C LYS A 474 -12.57 18.47 -5.36
N ASN A 475 -13.60 18.42 -4.50
CA ASN A 475 -14.09 19.57 -3.74
C ASN A 475 -14.31 20.83 -4.61
N GLY A 476 -14.98 20.68 -5.73
CA GLY A 476 -15.44 21.82 -6.50
C GLY A 476 -16.36 22.67 -5.62
N GLY A 477 -15.83 23.74 -5.06
CA GLY A 477 -16.27 24.75 -4.14
C GLY A 477 -17.74 25.00 -3.79
N ASP A 478 -18.70 24.37 -4.42
CA ASP A 478 -20.12 24.47 -4.14
C ASP A 478 -20.74 23.10 -3.98
N ASN A 479 -21.08 22.80 -2.73
CA ASN A 479 -22.05 21.82 -2.27
C ASN A 479 -22.53 20.76 -3.30
N ASN A 480 -22.08 19.52 -3.18
CA ASN A 480 -22.72 18.35 -3.77
C ASN A 480 -22.98 18.39 -5.30
N THR A 481 -22.11 18.99 -6.08
CA THR A 481 -22.20 18.84 -7.53
C THR A 481 -21.76 17.45 -7.90
N TYR A 482 -22.70 16.53 -7.81
CA TYR A 482 -22.60 15.24 -8.49
C TYR A 482 -22.52 15.54 -9.98
N CYS A 483 -21.65 14.86 -10.71
CA CYS A 483 -21.68 14.92 -12.15
C CYS A 483 -23.10 14.61 -12.59
N ASN A 484 -23.77 15.57 -13.22
CA ASN A 484 -25.14 15.36 -13.65
C ASN A 484 -25.14 14.34 -14.80
N PRO A 485 -25.68 13.12 -14.64
CA PRO A 485 -25.66 12.11 -15.68
C PRO A 485 -26.49 12.49 -16.92
N LYS A 486 -27.34 13.52 -16.83
CA LYS A 486 -28.09 14.02 -17.99
C LYS A 486 -27.23 14.76 -19.00
N LEU A 487 -25.95 15.02 -18.74
CA LEU A 487 -25.13 15.92 -19.55
C LEU A 487 -24.26 15.23 -20.59
N SER A 488 -24.59 14.14 -21.18
CA SER A 488 -23.87 13.63 -22.36
C SER A 488 -23.37 12.16 -22.30
N VAL A 489 -24.18 11.25 -21.86
CA VAL A 489 -23.94 9.86 -22.22
C VAL A 489 -24.46 9.64 -23.64
N GLN A 490 -23.55 9.51 -24.61
CA GLN A 490 -23.90 9.07 -25.95
C GLN A 490 -23.59 7.60 -26.06
N THR A 491 -24.63 6.77 -26.17
CA THR A 491 -24.48 5.34 -26.47
C THR A 491 -24.59 5.16 -27.98
N ASN A 492 -23.71 4.34 -28.56
CA ASN A 492 -23.77 4.05 -30.01
C ASN A 492 -24.94 3.15 -30.39
N ASP A 493 -25.57 2.49 -29.42
CA ASP A 493 -26.67 1.54 -29.60
C ASP A 493 -28.06 2.18 -29.43
N GLY A 494 -28.12 3.46 -29.06
CA GLY A 494 -29.37 4.20 -28.87
C GLY A 494 -30.18 3.77 -27.64
N THR A 495 -29.63 2.95 -26.75
CA THR A 495 -30.26 2.57 -25.47
C THR A 495 -29.81 3.52 -24.35
N ASN A 496 -30.73 3.86 -23.44
CA ASN A 496 -30.43 4.78 -22.32
C ASN A 496 -29.90 4.05 -21.06
N ASP A 497 -29.25 2.91 -21.22
CA ASP A 497 -28.93 1.98 -20.11
C ASP A 497 -27.60 2.23 -19.41
N TRP A 498 -26.98 3.40 -19.62
CA TRP A 498 -25.70 3.74 -19.02
C TRP A 498 -25.85 4.73 -17.88
N THR A 499 -25.22 4.40 -16.74
CA THR A 499 -25.13 5.31 -15.59
C THR A 499 -23.67 5.69 -15.35
N PHE A 500 -23.42 6.98 -15.23
CA PHE A 500 -22.16 7.53 -14.73
C PHE A 500 -22.41 8.32 -13.46
N HIS A 501 -21.77 7.93 -12.38
CA HIS A 501 -21.87 8.61 -11.10
C HIS A 501 -20.46 8.92 -10.59
N CYS A 502 -20.20 10.19 -10.22
CA CYS A 502 -18.95 10.55 -9.58
C CYS A 502 -19.14 11.13 -8.18
N ASN A 503 -18.29 10.70 -7.26
CA ASN A 503 -18.19 11.21 -5.91
C ASN A 503 -17.04 12.20 -5.83
N THR A 504 -17.36 13.49 -5.68
CA THR A 504 -16.34 14.56 -5.63
C THR A 504 -15.59 14.63 -4.31
N TYR A 505 -16.14 14.10 -3.23
CA TYR A 505 -15.48 14.01 -1.92
C TYR A 505 -14.48 12.85 -1.86
N GLY A 506 -14.94 11.63 -2.16
CA GLY A 506 -14.11 10.42 -2.22
C GLY A 506 -13.21 10.39 -3.45
N TYR A 507 -13.47 11.27 -4.42
CA TYR A 507 -12.75 11.35 -5.68
C TYR A 507 -12.69 10.01 -6.43
N TRP A 508 -13.86 9.41 -6.63
CA TRP A 508 -14.05 8.21 -7.44
C TRP A 508 -15.32 8.33 -8.27
N ALA A 509 -15.39 7.59 -9.35
CA ALA A 509 -16.57 7.45 -10.18
C ALA A 509 -16.85 6.00 -10.49
N VAL A 510 -18.10 5.70 -10.83
CA VAL A 510 -18.52 4.41 -11.35
C VAL A 510 -19.27 4.58 -12.66
N ILE A 511 -19.02 3.65 -13.59
CA ILE A 511 -19.78 3.49 -14.81
C ILE A 511 -20.49 2.14 -14.71
N TYR A 512 -21.81 2.14 -14.91
CA TYR A 512 -22.60 0.93 -14.91
C TYR A 512 -23.43 0.79 -16.16
N SER A 513 -23.51 -0.41 -16.70
CA SER A 513 -24.44 -0.85 -17.72
C SER A 513 -24.59 -2.37 -17.72
N GLU A 514 -25.79 -2.88 -17.98
CA GLU A 514 -26.00 -4.30 -18.22
C GLU A 514 -25.14 -4.81 -19.40
N ALA A 515 -24.92 -3.96 -20.41
CA ALA A 515 -24.05 -4.29 -21.54
C ALA A 515 -22.60 -4.61 -21.12
N LEU A 516 -22.09 -3.93 -20.07
CA LEU A 516 -20.73 -4.18 -19.56
C LEU A 516 -20.55 -5.57 -18.96
N LYS A 517 -21.62 -6.27 -18.57
CA LYS A 517 -21.54 -7.65 -18.06
C LYS A 517 -21.01 -8.63 -19.10
N ASN A 518 -21.22 -8.32 -20.37
CA ASN A 518 -20.82 -9.16 -21.50
C ASN A 518 -19.49 -8.72 -22.13
N VAL A 519 -18.90 -7.62 -21.67
CA VAL A 519 -17.63 -7.11 -22.20
C VAL A 519 -16.47 -7.92 -21.61
N LYS A 520 -15.75 -8.60 -22.49
CA LYS A 520 -14.51 -9.33 -22.17
C LYS A 520 -13.27 -8.47 -22.45
N HIS A 521 -13.30 -7.71 -23.54
CA HIS A 521 -12.20 -6.88 -24.00
C HIS A 521 -12.57 -5.40 -23.82
N LEU A 522 -12.22 -4.84 -22.67
CA LEU A 522 -12.52 -3.45 -22.33
C LEU A 522 -11.30 -2.55 -22.59
N TYR A 523 -11.55 -1.41 -23.23
CA TYR A 523 -10.55 -0.37 -23.43
C TYR A 523 -11.06 0.93 -22.82
N ILE A 524 -10.18 1.72 -22.24
CA ILE A 524 -10.53 3.00 -21.62
C ILE A 524 -9.61 4.13 -22.13
N ARG A 525 -10.22 5.30 -22.37
CA ARG A 525 -9.51 6.56 -22.51
C ARG A 525 -10.05 7.55 -21.49
N ALA A 526 -9.18 8.02 -20.60
CA ALA A 526 -9.48 9.07 -19.66
C ALA A 526 -8.66 10.32 -20.02
N THR A 527 -9.25 11.50 -19.99
CA THR A 527 -8.60 12.75 -20.33
C THR A 527 -8.74 13.75 -19.18
N CYS A 528 -7.65 14.41 -18.81
CA CYS A 528 -7.60 15.44 -17.78
C CYS A 528 -7.17 16.78 -18.35
N GLN A 529 -7.33 17.86 -17.57
CA GLN A 529 -6.81 19.18 -17.94
C GLN A 529 -5.28 19.16 -18.05
N ASP A 530 -4.75 19.86 -19.07
CA ASP A 530 -3.32 20.00 -19.32
C ASP A 530 -2.60 20.57 -18.14
N ASN A 531 -2.03 20.11 -17.24
CA ASN A 531 -1.21 20.51 -16.10
C ASN A 531 -1.59 19.79 -14.79
N ASP A 532 -2.67 19.02 -14.77
CA ASP A 532 -3.12 18.33 -13.56
C ASP A 532 -2.62 16.90 -13.46
N ILE A 533 -2.01 16.35 -14.53
CA ILE A 533 -1.62 14.94 -14.63
C ILE A 533 -0.20 14.63 -14.17
N ASP A 534 0.60 15.66 -13.85
CA ASP A 534 1.96 15.44 -13.36
C ASP A 534 1.89 14.60 -12.06
N ASN A 535 2.35 13.35 -12.17
CA ASN A 535 2.37 12.33 -11.11
C ASN A 535 1.00 11.75 -10.69
N ALA A 536 -0.05 11.86 -11.50
CA ALA A 536 -1.33 11.21 -11.27
C ALA A 536 -1.37 9.83 -11.95
N ALA A 537 -1.61 8.76 -11.21
CA ALA A 537 -1.89 7.44 -11.76
C ALA A 537 -3.41 7.27 -11.89
N LEU A 538 -3.88 6.80 -13.06
CA LEU A 538 -5.28 6.42 -13.26
C LEU A 538 -5.52 5.07 -12.57
N GLN A 539 -6.55 4.99 -11.76
CA GLN A 539 -6.92 3.82 -10.98
C GLN A 539 -8.24 3.24 -11.50
N LEU A 540 -8.23 1.97 -11.82
CA LEU A 540 -9.38 1.26 -12.38
C LEU A 540 -9.64 -0.02 -11.58
N ALA A 541 -10.91 -0.33 -11.31
CA ALA A 541 -11.28 -1.58 -10.65
C ALA A 541 -12.60 -2.10 -11.21
N PRO A 542 -12.79 -3.44 -11.31
CA PRO A 542 -14.12 -3.99 -11.36
C PRO A 542 -14.84 -3.64 -10.05
N ALA A 543 -16.12 -3.46 -10.09
CA ALA A 543 -16.91 -3.18 -8.90
C ALA A 543 -18.20 -3.96 -8.88
N GLU A 544 -18.77 -4.14 -7.71
CA GLU A 544 -20.07 -4.78 -7.51
C GLU A 544 -20.91 -3.99 -6.51
N PHE A 545 -22.22 -4.17 -6.58
CA PHE A 545 -23.08 -3.64 -5.53
C PHE A 545 -22.94 -4.50 -4.27
N ARG A 546 -22.89 -3.85 -3.11
CA ARG A 546 -22.94 -4.59 -1.84
C ARG A 546 -24.26 -5.34 -1.73
N ALA A 547 -24.23 -6.53 -1.13
CA ALA A 547 -25.42 -7.38 -0.96
C ALA A 547 -26.59 -6.65 -0.26
N SER A 548 -26.30 -5.71 0.65
CA SER A 548 -27.29 -4.86 1.32
C SER A 548 -27.88 -3.76 0.44
N TYR A 549 -27.36 -3.55 -0.76
CA TYR A 549 -27.81 -2.54 -1.72
C TYR A 549 -27.77 -3.11 -3.13
N PRO A 550 -28.56 -4.16 -3.43
CA PRO A 550 -28.62 -4.72 -4.77
C PRO A 550 -29.19 -3.68 -5.74
N PRO A 551 -28.82 -3.74 -7.02
CA PRO A 551 -29.45 -2.94 -8.06
C PRO A 551 -30.90 -3.38 -8.18
N GLU A 552 -31.81 -2.56 -7.68
CA GLU A 552 -33.24 -2.83 -7.84
C GLU A 552 -33.70 -2.42 -9.25
N LYS A 553 -34.79 -3.06 -9.73
CA LYS A 553 -35.49 -2.61 -10.94
C LYS A 553 -35.85 -1.13 -10.73
N GLY A 554 -35.27 -0.24 -11.52
CA GLY A 554 -35.53 1.18 -11.44
C GLY A 554 -34.31 2.08 -11.19
N LEU A 555 -33.10 1.51 -11.07
CA LEU A 555 -31.84 2.28 -11.04
C LEU A 555 -31.68 3.25 -12.23
N PHE A 556 -32.44 3.06 -13.27
CA PHE A 556 -32.32 3.76 -14.56
C PHE A 556 -33.57 4.59 -14.94
N ASP A 557 -34.50 4.81 -13.99
CA ASP A 557 -35.69 5.62 -14.26
C ASP A 557 -35.37 7.12 -14.19
N GLU A 558 -36.00 7.90 -15.08
CA GLU A 558 -35.74 9.34 -15.30
C GLU A 558 -36.25 10.26 -14.17
N ASN A 559 -36.85 9.75 -13.10
CA ASN A 559 -37.36 10.52 -11.99
C ASN A 559 -36.27 10.89 -10.97
N GLU A 560 -36.23 12.18 -10.55
CA GLU A 560 -35.24 12.70 -9.60
C GLU A 560 -35.18 11.96 -8.25
N GLU A 561 -36.29 11.43 -7.75
CA GLU A 561 -36.33 10.68 -6.50
C GLU A 561 -35.67 9.31 -6.62
N MET A 562 -35.88 8.61 -7.72
CA MET A 562 -35.25 7.31 -8.00
C MET A 562 -33.77 7.49 -8.28
N PHE A 563 -33.37 8.59 -8.91
CA PHE A 563 -31.97 8.94 -9.09
C PHE A 563 -31.24 9.14 -7.75
N SER A 564 -31.87 9.78 -6.77
CA SER A 564 -31.28 9.95 -5.44
C SER A 564 -31.08 8.61 -4.70
N ALA A 565 -32.02 7.66 -4.83
CA ALA A 565 -31.90 6.33 -4.27
C ALA A 565 -30.83 5.51 -4.98
N SER A 566 -30.77 5.58 -6.32
CA SER A 566 -29.73 4.96 -7.15
C SER A 566 -28.34 5.47 -6.80
N LYS A 567 -28.22 6.79 -6.60
CA LYS A 567 -27.02 7.45 -6.15
C LYS A 567 -26.54 6.91 -4.80
N ALA A 568 -27.45 6.77 -3.82
CA ALA A 568 -27.11 6.21 -2.52
C ALA A 568 -26.65 4.74 -2.63
N ALA A 569 -27.24 3.97 -3.56
CA ALA A 569 -26.80 2.60 -3.83
C ALA A 569 -25.41 2.55 -4.47
N LEU A 570 -25.14 3.41 -5.47
CA LEU A 570 -23.83 3.51 -6.12
C LEU A 570 -22.73 3.98 -5.16
N GLU A 571 -23.03 4.90 -4.23
CA GLU A 571 -22.09 5.31 -3.18
C GLU A 571 -21.67 4.15 -2.25
N LYS A 572 -22.41 3.07 -2.24
CA LYS A 572 -22.15 1.86 -1.44
C LYS A 572 -21.72 0.67 -2.28
N CYS A 573 -21.34 0.88 -3.53
CA CYS A 573 -20.73 -0.18 -4.31
C CYS A 573 -19.36 -0.56 -3.72
N LYS A 574 -19.00 -1.82 -3.87
CA LYS A 574 -17.74 -2.37 -3.43
C LYS A 574 -16.79 -2.38 -4.63
N ALA A 575 -15.73 -1.60 -4.56
CA ALA A 575 -14.67 -1.68 -5.56
C ALA A 575 -13.88 -2.98 -5.36
N GLY A 576 -13.61 -3.69 -6.43
CA GLY A 576 -12.70 -4.80 -6.44
C GLY A 576 -11.23 -4.35 -6.44
N LYS A 577 -10.33 -5.24 -6.81
CA LYS A 577 -8.90 -4.92 -6.91
C LYS A 577 -8.67 -3.80 -7.93
N ALA A 578 -8.17 -2.65 -7.44
CA ALA A 578 -7.84 -1.54 -8.31
C ALA A 578 -6.55 -1.82 -9.07
N THR A 579 -6.53 -1.38 -10.33
CA THR A 579 -5.35 -1.40 -11.18
C THR A 579 -4.92 0.03 -11.45
N ASP A 580 -3.62 0.31 -11.36
CA ASP A 580 -3.07 1.65 -11.60
C ASP A 580 -2.42 1.71 -12.98
N VAL A 581 -2.90 2.62 -13.84
CA VAL A 581 -2.13 3.07 -14.99
C VAL A 581 -1.15 4.12 -14.49
N SER A 582 0.15 3.84 -14.61
CA SER A 582 1.21 4.66 -14.01
C SER A 582 1.15 6.12 -14.50
N ALA A 583 1.42 7.05 -13.60
CA ALA A 583 1.62 8.45 -13.95
C ALA A 583 2.77 8.68 -14.95
N GLU A 584 3.77 7.78 -14.99
CA GLU A 584 4.90 7.85 -15.93
C GLU A 584 4.46 7.53 -17.37
N ASP A 585 3.34 6.86 -17.56
CA ASP A 585 2.83 6.49 -18.88
C ASP A 585 2.14 7.64 -19.61
N GLU A 586 2.05 8.82 -19.00
CA GLU A 586 1.33 9.99 -19.58
C GLU A 586 -0.06 9.57 -20.13
N TRP A 587 -0.85 8.91 -19.28
CA TRP A 587 -2.08 8.19 -19.66
C TRP A 587 -3.20 9.10 -20.19
N SER A 588 -3.21 10.39 -19.89
CA SER A 588 -4.28 11.30 -20.29
C SER A 588 -4.43 11.37 -21.81
N GLY A 589 -5.62 11.07 -22.29
CA GLY A 589 -5.95 11.07 -23.72
C GLY A 589 -5.48 9.84 -24.51
N LYS A 590 -4.85 8.87 -23.86
CA LYS A 590 -4.47 7.59 -24.48
C LYS A 590 -5.50 6.52 -24.21
N ILE A 591 -5.57 5.50 -25.08
CA ILE A 591 -6.42 4.33 -24.91
C ILE A 591 -5.57 3.19 -24.32
N PHE A 592 -6.10 2.55 -23.31
CA PHE A 592 -5.49 1.35 -22.72
C PHE A 592 -6.44 0.17 -22.81
N ALA A 593 -5.92 -0.96 -23.26
CA ALA A 593 -6.58 -2.26 -23.16
C ALA A 593 -6.44 -2.76 -21.72
N LEU A 594 -7.53 -3.15 -21.10
CA LEU A 594 -7.55 -3.85 -19.83
C LEU A 594 -7.42 -5.36 -20.05
N GLU A 595 -7.12 -6.09 -18.97
CA GLU A 595 -7.06 -7.56 -19.06
C GLU A 595 -8.38 -8.15 -19.54
N GLU A 596 -8.33 -9.24 -20.32
CA GLU A 596 -9.53 -9.96 -20.74
C GLU A 596 -10.36 -10.38 -19.52
N GLY A 597 -11.65 -10.08 -19.56
CA GLY A 597 -12.57 -10.37 -18.44
C GLY A 597 -12.42 -9.46 -17.24
N PHE A 598 -11.74 -8.32 -17.36
CA PHE A 598 -11.48 -7.38 -16.25
C PHE A 598 -12.69 -7.06 -15.37
N LEU A 599 -13.87 -6.89 -15.94
CA LEU A 599 -15.09 -6.56 -15.19
C LEU A 599 -15.74 -7.77 -14.48
N GLN A 600 -15.21 -8.97 -14.65
CA GLN A 600 -15.69 -10.19 -14.00
C GLN A 600 -17.22 -10.44 -14.12
N GLY A 601 -17.85 -9.92 -15.18
CA GLY A 601 -19.29 -10.04 -15.41
C GLY A 601 -20.18 -9.13 -14.53
N ASN A 602 -19.61 -8.25 -13.75
CA ASN A 602 -20.37 -7.38 -12.81
C ASN A 602 -21.04 -6.18 -13.48
N GLY A 603 -20.62 -5.81 -14.68
CA GLY A 603 -21.18 -4.68 -15.43
C GLY A 603 -20.90 -3.31 -14.82
N LEU A 604 -19.93 -3.20 -13.89
CA LEU A 604 -19.65 -1.99 -13.13
C LEU A 604 -18.15 -1.74 -13.08
N LEU A 605 -17.74 -0.57 -13.61
CA LEU A 605 -16.36 -0.10 -13.60
C LEU A 605 -16.21 1.06 -12.61
N TRP A 606 -15.28 0.90 -11.67
CA TRP A 606 -14.86 1.96 -10.76
C TRP A 606 -13.61 2.67 -11.29
N ILE A 607 -13.58 4.00 -11.16
CA ILE A 607 -12.51 4.85 -11.67
C ILE A 607 -12.10 5.86 -10.60
N SER A 608 -10.80 6.07 -10.43
CA SER A 608 -10.21 7.14 -9.62
C SER A 608 -8.88 7.57 -10.23
N ALA A 609 -8.19 8.51 -9.60
CA ALA A 609 -6.79 8.79 -9.88
C ALA A 609 -6.08 9.35 -8.64
N SER A 610 -4.81 8.99 -8.46
CA SER A 610 -3.96 9.64 -7.47
C SER A 610 -3.75 11.12 -7.84
N ASN A 611 -3.41 11.96 -6.85
CA ASN A 611 -3.27 13.41 -7.01
C ASN A 611 -4.49 14.16 -7.56
N LYS A 612 -5.60 13.45 -7.76
CA LYS A 612 -6.94 14.02 -8.02
C LYS A 612 -6.99 15.06 -9.13
N PRO A 613 -6.51 14.72 -10.35
CA PRO A 613 -6.56 15.64 -11.50
C PRO A 613 -8.00 15.97 -11.89
N VAL A 614 -8.21 17.06 -12.64
CA VAL A 614 -9.54 17.37 -13.17
C VAL A 614 -9.80 16.54 -14.42
N PHE A 615 -10.66 15.52 -14.32
CA PHE A 615 -11.12 14.77 -15.50
C PHE A 615 -12.05 15.64 -16.36
N THR A 616 -11.84 15.60 -17.67
CA THR A 616 -12.66 16.31 -18.66
C THR A 616 -13.41 15.37 -19.59
N LYS A 617 -12.94 14.14 -19.77
CA LYS A 617 -13.56 13.13 -20.63
C LYS A 617 -13.19 11.72 -20.20
N ILE A 618 -14.15 10.81 -20.29
CA ILE A 618 -13.96 9.37 -20.13
C ILE A 618 -14.69 8.66 -21.25
N GLU A 619 -13.99 7.77 -21.96
CA GLU A 619 -14.52 6.96 -23.05
C GLU A 619 -14.20 5.49 -22.82
N LEU A 620 -15.18 4.63 -23.07
CA LEU A 620 -14.97 3.16 -23.10
C LEU A 620 -15.15 2.64 -24.51
N PHE A 621 -14.37 1.64 -24.83
CA PHE A 621 -14.40 0.93 -26.13
C PHE A 621 -14.32 -0.58 -25.91
N THR A 622 -14.74 -1.33 -26.91
CA THR A 622 -14.61 -2.80 -26.93
C THR A 622 -14.36 -3.30 -28.36
N THR A 623 -13.83 -4.49 -28.47
CA THR A 623 -13.81 -5.28 -29.71
C THR A 623 -14.91 -6.35 -29.71
N ASP A 624 -15.64 -6.49 -28.60
CA ASP A 624 -16.71 -7.48 -28.48
C ASP A 624 -17.96 -7.01 -29.24
N ASP A 625 -18.71 -7.95 -29.81
CA ASP A 625 -20.01 -7.70 -30.40
C ASP A 625 -21.07 -7.64 -29.29
N LEU A 626 -21.59 -6.44 -29.03
CA LEU A 626 -22.62 -6.19 -28.01
C LEU A 626 -24.05 -6.23 -28.57
N THR A 627 -24.27 -6.70 -29.80
CA THR A 627 -25.63 -6.88 -30.30
C THR A 627 -26.37 -7.87 -29.43
N PRO A 628 -27.57 -7.54 -28.90
CA PRO A 628 -28.36 -8.50 -28.13
C PRO A 628 -28.65 -9.76 -28.99
N ALA A 629 -28.31 -10.93 -28.50
CA ALA A 629 -28.76 -12.18 -29.11
C ALA A 629 -30.27 -12.11 -29.22
N GLU A 630 -30.81 -12.25 -30.42
CA GLU A 630 -32.24 -12.28 -30.64
C GLU A 630 -32.90 -13.29 -29.67
N SER A 631 -33.90 -12.80 -28.93
CA SER A 631 -34.66 -13.60 -27.97
C SER A 631 -35.32 -14.74 -28.72
N ASN A 632 -34.76 -15.95 -28.65
CA ASN A 632 -35.42 -17.14 -29.08
C ASN A 632 -36.61 -17.41 -28.18
N ALA A 633 -37.80 -17.32 -28.75
CA ALA A 633 -39.05 -17.80 -28.19
C ALA A 633 -38.94 -19.28 -27.78
N PRO A 634 -39.72 -19.75 -26.79
CA PRO A 634 -39.57 -21.09 -26.26
C PRO A 634 -39.87 -22.16 -27.30
N VAL A 635 -38.90 -22.97 -27.66
CA VAL A 635 -39.07 -24.18 -28.44
C VAL A 635 -39.42 -25.31 -27.48
N GLU A 636 -40.61 -25.91 -27.75
CA GLU A 636 -41.09 -27.10 -27.09
C GLU A 636 -40.08 -28.26 -27.18
N SER A 637 -39.95 -29.00 -26.07
CA SER A 637 -39.13 -30.23 -26.01
C SER A 637 -39.57 -31.31 -27.00
N PRO A 638 -38.65 -31.88 -27.77
CA PRO A 638 -38.90 -33.18 -28.41
C PRO A 638 -38.30 -34.30 -27.57
N THR A 639 -39.11 -35.31 -27.45
CA THR A 639 -38.93 -36.64 -26.89
C THR A 639 -37.67 -37.37 -27.34
N VAL A 640 -37.04 -38.05 -26.41
CA VAL A 640 -35.84 -38.90 -26.55
C VAL A 640 -36.23 -40.19 -27.34
N THR A 641 -35.44 -40.57 -28.30
CA THR A 641 -35.29 -42.00 -28.74
C THR A 641 -33.80 -42.27 -29.08
N PRO A 642 -33.25 -43.39 -28.60
CA PRO A 642 -31.83 -43.68 -28.77
C PRO A 642 -31.56 -44.52 -30.04
N SER A 643 -30.49 -44.23 -30.75
CA SER A 643 -29.79 -45.32 -31.50
C SER A 643 -28.45 -44.90 -32.11
N GLN A 644 -27.50 -45.73 -31.81
CA GLN A 644 -26.38 -46.24 -32.61
C GLN A 644 -25.13 -45.36 -32.85
N VAL A 645 -24.06 -45.92 -32.34
CA VAL A 645 -22.64 -45.65 -32.67
C VAL A 645 -22.31 -46.28 -34.02
N PRO A 646 -21.50 -45.64 -34.84
CA PRO A 646 -20.34 -46.39 -35.37
C PRO A 646 -19.00 -45.65 -35.24
N SER A 647 -18.03 -46.52 -34.99
CA SER A 647 -16.60 -46.22 -34.98
C SER A 647 -16.07 -45.79 -36.36
N ALA A 648 -15.12 -44.84 -36.38
CA ALA A 648 -13.83 -44.96 -37.08
C ALA A 648 -13.06 -43.64 -36.99
N VAL A 649 -11.86 -43.74 -36.45
CA VAL A 649 -10.84 -42.68 -36.45
C VAL A 649 -10.05 -42.78 -37.75
N PRO A 650 -9.70 -41.69 -38.41
CA PRO A 650 -8.45 -41.56 -39.13
C PRO A 650 -7.47 -40.60 -38.45
N SER A 651 -6.26 -41.07 -38.38
CA SER A 651 -5.07 -40.40 -37.86
C SER A 651 -4.79 -39.04 -38.51
N ALA A 652 -4.57 -38.03 -37.73
CA ALA A 652 -4.02 -36.74 -38.16
C ALA A 652 -2.48 -36.75 -38.11
N PRO A 653 -1.79 -36.04 -39.02
CA PRO A 653 -0.33 -36.00 -39.08
C PRO A 653 0.28 -35.17 -37.96
N ALA A 654 1.48 -35.57 -37.57
CA ALA A 654 2.30 -34.94 -36.54
C ALA A 654 2.47 -33.42 -36.76
N ALA A 655 2.06 -32.63 -35.79
CA ALA A 655 2.37 -31.22 -35.73
C ALA A 655 3.85 -31.01 -35.38
N GLN A 656 4.52 -30.25 -36.20
CA GLN A 656 5.90 -29.83 -36.01
C GLN A 656 5.96 -28.91 -34.79
N ILE A 657 6.90 -29.20 -33.87
CA ILE A 657 7.26 -28.37 -32.71
C ILE A 657 7.78 -27.02 -33.23
N PRO A 658 7.27 -25.87 -32.73
CA PRO A 658 7.84 -24.58 -33.09
C PRO A 658 9.25 -24.48 -32.53
N THR A 659 10.19 -24.20 -33.39
CA THR A 659 11.59 -23.91 -33.05
C THR A 659 11.64 -22.74 -32.06
N GLN A 660 12.28 -22.94 -30.91
CA GLN A 660 12.61 -21.89 -29.97
C GLN A 660 13.27 -20.70 -30.69
N THR A 661 12.64 -19.55 -30.60
CA THR A 661 13.25 -18.29 -31.05
C THR A 661 14.49 -18.03 -30.19
N ALA A 662 15.64 -17.98 -30.81
CA ALA A 662 16.91 -17.73 -30.15
C ALA A 662 16.81 -16.42 -29.32
N ILE A 663 17.13 -16.50 -28.02
CA ILE A 663 17.30 -15.34 -27.15
C ILE A 663 18.38 -14.47 -27.77
N ALA A 664 18.04 -13.24 -28.18
CA ALA A 664 18.97 -12.30 -28.76
C ALA A 664 20.15 -12.08 -27.80
N ALA A 665 21.38 -12.25 -28.26
CA ALA A 665 22.59 -12.09 -27.46
C ALA A 665 22.62 -10.72 -26.77
N ALA A 666 23.15 -10.66 -25.55
CA ALA A 666 23.32 -9.40 -24.82
C ALA A 666 24.17 -8.43 -25.66
N PRO A 667 23.79 -7.14 -25.75
CA PRO A 667 24.48 -6.21 -26.61
C PRO A 667 25.91 -5.95 -26.11
N ALA A 668 26.86 -5.84 -27.03
CA ALA A 668 28.25 -5.55 -26.73
C ALA A 668 28.50 -4.02 -26.57
N LYS A 669 29.60 -3.65 -25.93
CA LYS A 669 30.02 -2.23 -25.85
C LYS A 669 30.21 -1.66 -27.24
N GLY A 670 29.58 -0.54 -27.51
CA GLY A 670 29.59 0.12 -28.82
C GLY A 670 28.36 -0.17 -29.67
N ASP A 671 27.59 -1.19 -29.35
CA ASP A 671 26.36 -1.50 -30.08
C ASP A 671 25.35 -0.37 -30.03
N VAL A 672 24.66 -0.19 -31.15
CA VAL A 672 23.61 0.82 -31.24
C VAL A 672 22.24 0.14 -31.09
N VAL A 673 21.59 0.41 -29.99
CA VAL A 673 20.25 -0.07 -29.71
C VAL A 673 19.24 1.06 -29.90
N LYS A 674 18.00 0.74 -30.22
CA LYS A 674 16.94 1.72 -30.49
C LYS A 674 15.70 1.37 -29.71
N ASP A 675 15.03 2.41 -29.24
CA ASP A 675 13.63 2.34 -28.82
C ASP A 675 12.74 3.18 -29.76
N LYS A 676 11.47 3.29 -29.47
CA LYS A 676 10.50 4.09 -30.26
C LYS A 676 10.85 5.59 -30.29
N ASN A 677 11.65 6.08 -29.35
CA ASN A 677 11.93 7.51 -29.12
C ASN A 677 13.35 7.93 -29.53
N ALA A 678 14.31 7.02 -29.46
CA ALA A 678 15.71 7.37 -29.67
C ALA A 678 16.60 6.16 -30.03
N SER A 679 17.85 6.47 -30.40
CA SER A 679 18.93 5.51 -30.49
C SER A 679 19.96 5.77 -29.38
N TYR A 680 20.56 4.71 -28.88
CA TYR A 680 21.53 4.71 -27.81
C TYR A 680 22.75 3.88 -28.19
N THR A 681 23.91 4.24 -27.67
CA THR A 681 25.14 3.45 -27.83
C THR A 681 25.46 2.81 -26.48
N VAL A 682 25.65 1.51 -26.43
CA VAL A 682 26.06 0.80 -25.20
C VAL A 682 27.47 1.29 -24.80
N SER A 683 27.58 1.96 -23.67
CA SER A 683 28.82 2.55 -23.17
C SER A 683 29.58 1.61 -22.23
N ASP A 684 28.86 0.83 -21.43
CA ASP A 684 29.44 -0.15 -20.52
C ASP A 684 28.42 -1.28 -20.27
N VAL A 685 28.80 -2.51 -20.58
CA VAL A 685 27.96 -3.69 -20.47
C VAL A 685 27.87 -4.14 -19.01
N LYS A 686 29.01 -4.10 -18.28
CA LYS A 686 29.08 -4.54 -16.88
C LYS A 686 28.23 -3.63 -15.98
N ASN A 687 28.32 -2.32 -16.17
CA ASN A 687 27.58 -1.32 -15.39
C ASN A 687 26.22 -0.97 -16.02
N LYS A 688 25.80 -1.68 -17.06
CA LYS A 688 24.55 -1.49 -17.80
C LYS A 688 24.28 -0.02 -18.11
N THR A 689 25.22 0.65 -18.81
CA THR A 689 25.08 2.06 -19.19
C THR A 689 25.07 2.28 -20.69
N VAL A 690 24.32 3.30 -21.11
CA VAL A 690 24.24 3.74 -22.52
C VAL A 690 24.41 5.24 -22.63
N GLU A 691 24.85 5.67 -23.83
CA GLU A 691 24.87 7.04 -24.26
C GLU A 691 23.68 7.34 -25.17
N TYR A 692 22.88 8.36 -24.89
CA TYR A 692 21.83 8.83 -25.78
C TYR A 692 22.44 9.35 -27.09
N LYS A 693 22.26 8.63 -28.18
CA LYS A 693 22.91 8.92 -29.47
C LYS A 693 22.16 9.97 -30.29
N ALA A 694 20.87 9.76 -30.53
CA ALA A 694 20.02 10.67 -31.31
C ALA A 694 18.53 10.39 -31.08
N PRO A 695 17.65 11.40 -31.20
CA PRO A 695 16.20 11.17 -31.21
C PRO A 695 15.77 10.41 -32.47
N ALA A 696 14.76 9.56 -32.36
CA ALA A 696 14.18 8.84 -33.49
C ALA A 696 13.58 9.78 -34.53
N SER A 697 13.06 10.94 -34.11
CA SER A 697 12.51 11.98 -34.99
C SER A 697 13.01 13.38 -34.60
N LYS A 698 13.29 14.21 -35.61
CA LYS A 698 13.64 15.62 -35.47
C LYS A 698 12.45 16.55 -35.68
N THR A 699 11.25 16.03 -35.88
CA THR A 699 10.04 16.82 -36.09
C THR A 699 9.34 17.21 -34.81
N LYS A 700 9.54 16.44 -33.71
CA LYS A 700 8.93 16.70 -32.40
C LYS A 700 9.39 18.03 -31.80
N THR A 701 8.47 18.74 -31.17
CA THR A 701 8.73 20.03 -30.51
C THR A 701 9.29 19.88 -29.11
N SER A 702 9.15 18.71 -28.51
CA SER A 702 9.72 18.35 -27.20
C SER A 702 10.48 17.03 -27.28
N ALA A 703 11.45 16.85 -26.38
CA ALA A 703 12.22 15.62 -26.24
C ALA A 703 12.50 15.36 -24.75
N ALA A 704 12.26 14.14 -24.31
CA ALA A 704 12.71 13.63 -23.02
C ALA A 704 13.89 12.67 -23.24
N ILE A 705 14.98 12.88 -22.52
CA ILE A 705 16.10 11.96 -22.46
C ILE A 705 15.90 11.17 -21.17
N PRO A 706 15.50 9.87 -21.25
CA PRO A 706 15.13 9.11 -20.09
C PRO A 706 16.31 8.85 -19.15
N ALA A 707 16.03 8.47 -17.91
CA ALA A 707 17.06 8.04 -16.97
C ALA A 707 17.56 6.63 -17.31
N THR A 708 16.68 5.76 -17.79
CA THR A 708 16.97 4.37 -18.17
C THR A 708 16.33 4.04 -19.52
N VAL A 709 16.79 2.98 -20.16
CA VAL A 709 16.20 2.40 -21.38
C VAL A 709 16.31 0.87 -21.31
N LYS A 710 15.27 0.16 -21.73
CA LYS A 710 15.30 -1.32 -21.83
C LYS A 710 15.91 -1.72 -23.17
N VAL A 711 16.86 -2.66 -23.13
CA VAL A 711 17.52 -3.26 -24.31
C VAL A 711 17.48 -4.76 -24.15
N ASN A 712 16.75 -5.45 -25.02
CA ASN A 712 16.52 -6.89 -24.91
C ASN A 712 16.01 -7.31 -23.53
N GLY A 713 15.08 -6.54 -22.96
CA GLY A 713 14.50 -6.80 -21.63
C GLY A 713 15.36 -6.29 -20.45
N VAL A 714 16.63 -5.96 -20.67
CA VAL A 714 17.56 -5.51 -19.62
C VAL A 714 17.57 -3.99 -19.53
N SER A 715 17.45 -3.45 -18.32
CA SER A 715 17.48 -2.00 -18.07
C SER A 715 18.92 -1.44 -18.09
N TYR A 716 19.15 -0.40 -18.88
CA TYR A 716 20.41 0.33 -18.98
C TYR A 716 20.23 1.77 -18.51
N LYS A 717 21.13 2.29 -17.68
CA LYS A 717 21.14 3.71 -17.27
C LYS A 717 21.62 4.58 -18.42
N VAL A 718 20.90 5.64 -18.77
CA VAL A 718 21.33 6.64 -19.76
C VAL A 718 22.21 7.66 -19.06
N THR A 719 23.53 7.54 -19.19
CA THR A 719 24.50 8.30 -18.40
C THR A 719 25.12 9.48 -19.15
N SER A 720 24.97 9.51 -20.47
CA SER A 720 25.51 10.59 -21.28
C SER A 720 24.66 10.92 -22.50
N ILE A 721 24.81 12.15 -23.00
CA ILE A 721 24.21 12.60 -24.27
C ILE A 721 25.34 12.76 -25.26
N ALA A 722 25.26 12.13 -26.42
CA ALA A 722 26.28 12.10 -27.43
C ALA A 722 26.61 13.49 -28.02
N LYS A 723 27.79 13.61 -28.58
CA LYS A 723 28.17 14.74 -29.44
C LYS A 723 27.18 14.84 -30.60
N ASN A 724 26.67 16.06 -30.84
CA ASN A 724 25.74 16.39 -31.94
C ASN A 724 24.33 15.73 -31.82
N ALA A 725 23.91 15.11 -30.72
CA ALA A 725 22.68 14.34 -30.59
C ALA A 725 21.43 15.03 -31.16
N PHE A 726 21.22 16.32 -30.88
CA PHE A 726 20.11 17.13 -31.37
C PHE A 726 20.59 18.28 -32.30
N LYS A 727 21.82 18.25 -32.80
CA LYS A 727 22.38 19.35 -33.61
C LYS A 727 21.44 19.74 -34.74
N ASN A 728 21.16 21.06 -34.87
CA ASN A 728 20.30 21.67 -35.87
C ASN A 728 18.83 21.20 -35.84
N ASN A 729 18.33 20.66 -34.74
CA ASN A 729 16.90 20.40 -34.59
C ASN A 729 16.13 21.72 -34.39
N LYS A 730 15.69 22.30 -35.52
CA LYS A 730 15.01 23.61 -35.54
C LYS A 730 13.59 23.57 -34.92
N LYS A 731 12.96 22.39 -34.79
CA LYS A 731 11.59 22.24 -34.22
C LYS A 731 11.59 22.12 -32.71
N LEU A 732 12.66 21.65 -32.10
CA LEU A 732 12.76 21.38 -30.67
C LEU A 732 12.59 22.67 -29.85
N LYS A 733 11.53 22.77 -29.03
CA LYS A 733 11.20 23.88 -28.13
C LYS A 733 11.55 23.61 -26.67
N LYS A 734 11.40 22.34 -26.23
CA LYS A 734 11.66 21.89 -24.86
C LYS A 734 12.51 20.62 -24.87
N VAL A 735 13.44 20.49 -23.92
CA VAL A 735 14.17 19.24 -23.65
C VAL A 735 14.22 18.99 -22.16
N THR A 736 13.93 17.75 -21.75
CA THR A 736 14.12 17.26 -20.38
C THR A 736 15.30 16.30 -20.36
N ILE A 737 16.26 16.53 -19.48
CA ILE A 737 17.50 15.75 -19.31
C ILE A 737 17.34 14.88 -18.08
N GLY A 738 17.34 13.56 -18.26
CA GLY A 738 17.09 12.55 -17.26
C GLY A 738 18.04 12.56 -16.07
N ALA A 739 17.62 11.90 -14.98
CA ALA A 739 18.28 11.97 -13.68
C ALA A 739 19.71 11.39 -13.67
N ASN A 740 19.98 10.36 -14.48
CA ASN A 740 21.27 9.65 -14.50
C ASN A 740 22.33 10.31 -15.41
N ILE A 741 21.99 11.40 -16.11
CA ILE A 741 22.95 12.07 -17.01
C ILE A 741 24.09 12.72 -16.22
N THR A 742 25.29 12.25 -16.46
CA THR A 742 26.55 12.80 -15.88
C THR A 742 27.30 13.71 -16.87
N SER A 743 27.05 13.55 -18.18
CA SER A 743 27.71 14.36 -19.20
C SER A 743 26.82 14.68 -20.40
N ILE A 744 27.03 15.88 -20.96
CA ILE A 744 26.42 16.33 -22.23
C ILE A 744 27.54 16.58 -23.24
N GLY A 745 27.43 15.93 -24.38
CA GLY A 745 28.44 16.00 -25.44
C GLY A 745 28.57 17.37 -26.10
N ALA A 746 29.67 17.58 -26.79
CA ALA A 746 29.90 18.81 -27.54
C ALA A 746 28.84 18.98 -28.65
N ASN A 747 28.33 20.20 -28.84
CA ASN A 747 27.33 20.55 -29.83
C ASN A 747 25.98 19.77 -29.69
N ALA A 748 25.70 19.11 -28.59
CA ALA A 748 24.54 18.24 -28.45
C ALA A 748 23.21 18.90 -28.86
N PHE A 749 23.00 20.17 -28.52
CA PHE A 749 21.83 20.98 -28.88
C PHE A 749 22.22 22.20 -29.74
N SER A 750 23.41 22.22 -30.34
CA SER A 750 23.87 23.36 -31.14
C SER A 750 22.94 23.57 -32.32
N GLY A 751 22.53 24.81 -32.57
CA GLY A 751 21.62 25.17 -33.68
C GLY A 751 20.13 24.81 -33.49
N CYS A 752 19.73 24.40 -32.30
CA CYS A 752 18.32 24.21 -31.95
C CYS A 752 17.64 25.60 -31.73
N LYS A 753 17.39 26.33 -32.82
CA LYS A 753 16.97 27.76 -32.78
C LYS A 753 15.66 28.03 -32.02
N SER A 754 14.77 27.02 -31.90
CA SER A 754 13.50 27.10 -31.14
C SER A 754 13.62 26.69 -29.68
N LEU A 755 14.75 26.12 -29.24
CA LEU A 755 14.89 25.60 -27.90
C LEU A 755 14.88 26.71 -26.84
N LYS A 756 13.78 26.81 -26.12
CA LYS A 756 13.56 27.86 -25.12
C LYS A 756 13.52 27.33 -23.67
N ASN A 757 13.23 26.02 -23.47
CA ASN A 757 13.15 25.39 -22.15
C ASN A 757 14.07 24.16 -22.07
N VAL A 758 15.01 24.18 -21.13
CA VAL A 758 15.91 23.08 -20.84
C VAL A 758 15.70 22.69 -19.37
N VAL A 759 15.12 21.52 -19.11
CA VAL A 759 14.90 21.00 -17.76
C VAL A 759 15.98 19.96 -17.47
N VAL A 760 16.73 20.13 -16.39
CA VAL A 760 17.79 19.22 -15.98
C VAL A 760 17.37 18.53 -14.69
N LYS A 761 16.90 17.28 -14.77
CA LYS A 761 16.55 16.48 -13.60
C LYS A 761 17.79 15.90 -12.89
N SER A 762 18.91 15.74 -13.63
CA SER A 762 20.15 15.18 -13.06
C SER A 762 20.69 16.03 -11.90
N LYS A 763 21.01 15.37 -10.80
CA LYS A 763 21.77 15.91 -9.66
C LYS A 763 23.28 15.61 -9.78
N SER A 764 23.69 14.79 -10.76
CA SER A 764 25.03 14.24 -10.96
C SER A 764 25.73 14.75 -12.21
N LEU A 765 25.20 15.76 -12.90
CA LEU A 765 25.84 16.33 -14.09
C LEU A 765 27.21 16.93 -13.74
N LYS A 766 28.26 16.36 -14.34
CA LYS A 766 29.68 16.73 -14.10
C LYS A 766 30.28 17.49 -15.27
N LYS A 767 29.80 17.28 -16.51
CA LYS A 767 30.44 17.84 -17.71
C LYS A 767 29.37 18.29 -18.74
N VAL A 768 29.57 19.50 -19.29
CA VAL A 768 28.86 20.01 -20.46
C VAL A 768 29.86 20.39 -21.54
N GLY A 769 29.73 19.77 -22.72
CA GLY A 769 30.68 19.92 -23.81
C GLY A 769 30.70 21.30 -24.44
N LYS A 770 31.80 21.63 -25.17
CA LYS A 770 31.94 22.89 -25.90
C LYS A 770 30.75 23.09 -26.86
N ASN A 771 30.17 24.28 -26.85
CA ASN A 771 29.08 24.68 -27.73
C ASN A 771 27.79 23.82 -27.62
N ALA A 772 27.61 23.05 -26.55
CA ALA A 772 26.46 22.14 -26.39
C ALA A 772 25.11 22.84 -26.64
N PHE A 773 24.98 24.11 -26.25
CA PHE A 773 23.78 24.94 -26.41
C PHE A 773 24.00 26.19 -27.29
N LYS A 774 25.06 26.19 -28.17
CA LYS A 774 25.30 27.31 -29.05
C LYS A 774 24.16 27.48 -30.06
N GLY A 775 23.62 28.70 -30.18
CA GLY A 775 22.58 29.01 -31.18
C GLY A 775 21.18 28.55 -30.85
N ILE A 776 20.91 28.24 -29.58
CA ILE A 776 19.52 28.07 -29.08
C ILE A 776 18.87 29.45 -28.90
N GLN A 777 17.59 29.46 -28.48
CA GLN A 777 16.79 30.67 -28.27
C GLN A 777 17.49 31.67 -27.33
N LYS A 778 17.57 32.96 -27.71
CA LYS A 778 18.34 34.02 -26.99
C LYS A 778 17.90 34.22 -25.53
N LYS A 779 16.61 33.92 -25.18
CA LYS A 779 16.03 34.03 -23.82
C LYS A 779 15.70 32.67 -23.22
N ALA A 780 16.43 31.60 -23.62
CA ALA A 780 16.21 30.27 -23.12
C ALA A 780 16.32 30.20 -21.58
N VAL A 781 15.51 29.33 -20.98
CA VAL A 781 15.49 29.10 -19.54
C VAL A 781 15.98 27.67 -19.26
N PHE A 782 16.93 27.55 -18.34
CA PHE A 782 17.40 26.30 -17.81
C PHE A 782 16.85 26.14 -16.39
N LYS A 783 15.95 25.15 -16.18
CA LYS A 783 15.53 24.73 -14.86
C LYS A 783 16.48 23.65 -14.37
N VAL A 784 17.07 23.82 -13.19
CA VAL A 784 18.05 22.90 -12.62
C VAL A 784 17.74 22.62 -11.15
N PRO A 785 18.15 21.44 -10.59
CA PRO A 785 17.89 21.14 -9.19
C PRO A 785 18.42 22.24 -8.26
N ALA A 786 17.60 22.67 -7.28
CA ALA A 786 17.92 23.81 -6.40
C ALA A 786 19.27 23.67 -5.71
N LYS A 787 19.56 22.51 -5.12
CA LYS A 787 20.86 22.20 -4.45
C LYS A 787 22.06 22.23 -5.40
N LYS A 788 21.86 22.17 -6.73
CA LYS A 788 22.92 22.18 -7.75
C LYS A 788 23.02 23.51 -8.51
N LEU A 789 22.16 24.48 -8.24
CA LEU A 789 22.11 25.75 -8.99
C LEU A 789 23.46 26.45 -9.10
N LYS A 790 24.21 26.61 -8.00
CA LYS A 790 25.53 27.26 -7.96
C LYS A 790 26.55 26.49 -8.84
N ALA A 791 26.59 25.17 -8.74
CA ALA A 791 27.47 24.31 -9.52
C ALA A 791 27.09 24.34 -11.02
N TYR A 792 25.78 24.23 -11.34
CA TYR A 792 25.36 24.15 -12.74
C TYR A 792 25.43 25.49 -13.47
N LYS A 793 25.33 26.63 -12.76
CA LYS A 793 25.67 27.93 -13.34
C LYS A 793 27.14 27.98 -13.90
N LYS A 794 28.07 27.24 -13.26
CA LYS A 794 29.45 27.12 -13.79
C LYS A 794 29.49 26.20 -15.02
N LEU A 795 28.73 25.10 -15.05
CA LEU A 795 28.72 24.16 -16.19
C LEU A 795 28.04 24.72 -17.42
N PHE A 796 26.91 25.46 -17.24
CA PHE A 796 26.17 26.13 -18.32
C PHE A 796 26.73 27.55 -18.59
N GLY A 797 28.01 27.66 -18.78
CA GLY A 797 28.69 28.93 -19.08
C GLY A 797 28.89 29.16 -20.57
N SER A 798 29.72 30.18 -20.90
CA SER A 798 30.05 30.55 -22.28
C SER A 798 30.66 29.41 -23.09
N LYS A 799 31.51 28.56 -22.49
CA LYS A 799 32.09 27.36 -23.10
C LYS A 799 31.03 26.38 -23.60
N ALA A 800 29.89 26.25 -22.86
CA ALA A 800 28.74 25.44 -23.27
C ALA A 800 27.88 26.14 -24.34
N GLY A 801 28.13 27.38 -24.68
CA GLY A 801 27.37 28.20 -25.62
C GLY A 801 26.16 28.88 -25.01
N VAL A 802 26.05 28.91 -23.68
CA VAL A 802 25.00 29.63 -22.94
C VAL A 802 25.36 31.09 -22.79
N LYS A 803 24.45 31.99 -23.20
CA LYS A 803 24.67 33.45 -23.18
C LYS A 803 24.17 34.07 -21.88
N LYS A 804 24.68 35.25 -21.51
CA LYS A 804 24.24 36.05 -20.35
C LYS A 804 22.76 36.39 -20.38
N SER A 805 22.12 36.43 -21.56
CA SER A 805 20.66 36.65 -21.71
C SER A 805 19.77 35.47 -21.39
N MET A 806 20.33 34.26 -21.18
CA MET A 806 19.66 33.05 -20.84
C MET A 806 19.60 32.93 -19.31
N LYS A 807 18.48 32.44 -18.80
CA LYS A 807 18.26 32.33 -17.34
C LYS A 807 18.53 30.90 -16.88
N ILE A 808 19.32 30.74 -15.80
CA ILE A 808 19.49 29.46 -15.11
C ILE A 808 18.88 29.63 -13.72
N LYS A 809 17.79 28.90 -13.43
CA LYS A 809 17.04 29.00 -12.19
C LYS A 809 16.67 27.62 -11.62
N LYS A 810 16.19 27.60 -10.37
CA LYS A 810 15.60 26.43 -9.72
C LYS A 810 14.20 26.15 -10.24
#